data_88e5eae384c3107e1207a9f92f0452af
#
_entry.id   88e5eae384c3107e1207a9f92f0452af
#
_cell.length_a   1.000
_cell.length_b   1.000
_cell.length_c   1.000
_cell.angle_alpha   90.00
_cell.angle_beta   90.00
_cell.angle_gamma   90.00
#
_symmetry.space_group_name_H-M   'P 1'
#
loop_
_entity.id
_entity.type
_entity.pdbx_description
1 polymer ?
#
loop_
_entity_poly.entity_id
_entity_poly.type
_entity_poly.pdbx_seq_one_letter_code
_entity_poly.pdbx_strand_id
1 'polypeptide(L)'
;MDPQATFVSRLSLLSPISKNADIGPPSQALLINTEEEKDHGNPGYIANVTNAIMYGIINSILAIPGIYGYAVIIFCHEDFTDFMPALSKLVIFSCFVHQVVFTLLSSLPFAIGQVQDAGLIFLGVMATSICNSLGEDVPPAAKVTTSIVTIGIATALLGICLVIMGRLKLAVVASYLPIPVIGGYLAFIGTFWFYAGFALCTGLVVNDVESMARVFYNAHDVLLCVPGFLGGIFFLVVSQRYDNSFILSGVIMAMPVVFFLIILMSGISMGDARQGGWIDPAQEPATFTDLVSLVDFSQVHWDQLPKQWGTWLGMVFIVAIGSCLDIAAIEIEMGSKLDFNHELKTVGWSNVVSGLLGGYSGSYIFSQTIFRCRSKTNSRVVGICVALSELAVVLAPVSVMNYLPRFFFAATVVFVAVDLMIEWLVLTYWKMSLRDYAVLWMTFIVVNFVSLDLGMLIGVGIAVLNFLLDYVRVPVVNRKEYFSDAERTVAERSFLEQKRDTIAYFELSGILFFGSSVQILNTIQKSVYVQSKIDQGDGGRFAETGEGQMPGNSDPMFTLEANQEFCTQCLDGSSGQPNALPTDFVVMDFSRVARMDVTAARSAFLILXKYCTSNGITVVYAAALPKINKLLLQNEVADEERLFTSPESALEFCENQLLTRANFAIKSSASCRREA
;
A
#
# COMPACT_ATOMS: atom_id res chain seq x y z
N MET A 1 9.47 32.38 -19.74
CA MET A 1 8.66 31.87 -18.62
C MET A 1 7.98 30.60 -19.10
N ASP A 2 8.36 29.48 -18.52
CA ASP A 2 7.90 28.15 -18.92
C ASP A 2 6.46 27.93 -18.43
N PRO A 3 5.49 27.69 -19.33
CA PRO A 3 4.10 27.44 -18.91
C PRO A 3 3.93 26.23 -17.98
N GLN A 4 4.84 25.26 -18.06
CA GLN A 4 4.84 24.09 -17.17
C GLN A 4 5.19 24.45 -15.72
N ALA A 5 6.13 25.36 -15.52
CA ALA A 5 6.53 25.81 -14.18
C ALA A 5 5.40 26.54 -13.45
N THR A 6 4.57 27.26 -14.18
CA THR A 6 3.42 28.00 -13.62
C THR A 6 2.26 27.07 -13.26
N PHE A 7 2.04 26.02 -14.04
CA PHE A 7 1.00 25.02 -13.78
C PHE A 7 1.36 24.14 -12.57
N VAL A 8 2.62 23.69 -12.50
CA VAL A 8 3.14 22.89 -11.39
C VAL A 8 3.12 23.68 -10.07
N SER A 9 3.46 24.98 -10.12
CA SER A 9 3.41 25.81 -8.92
C SER A 9 1.96 26.09 -8.46
N ARG A 10 1.00 26.06 -9.38
CA ARG A 10 -0.43 26.18 -9.03
C ARG A 10 -1.01 24.87 -8.50
N LEU A 11 -0.56 23.72 -9.01
CA LEU A 11 -0.95 22.39 -8.50
C LEU A 11 -0.35 22.10 -7.12
N SER A 12 0.86 22.60 -6.84
CA SER A 12 1.47 22.48 -5.51
C SER A 12 0.75 23.34 -4.45
N LEU A 13 -0.02 24.33 -4.89
CA LEU A 13 -0.93 25.10 -4.02
C LEU A 13 -2.21 24.33 -3.70
N LEU A 14 -2.47 23.23 -4.43
CA LEU A 14 -3.66 22.39 -4.23
C LEU A 14 -3.43 21.20 -3.28
N SER A 15 -2.18 20.98 -2.80
CA SER A 15 -1.93 19.95 -1.79
C SER A 15 -1.84 20.60 -0.40
N PRO A 16 -2.66 20.19 0.56
CA PRO A 16 -2.53 20.70 1.94
C PRO A 16 -1.32 20.09 2.67
N ILE A 17 -0.57 19.22 2.03
CA ILE A 17 0.61 18.57 2.62
C ILE A 17 1.87 19.14 1.96
N SER A 18 2.56 19.97 2.69
CA SER A 18 3.91 20.47 2.45
C SER A 18 4.05 21.93 2.01
N LYS A 19 3.77 22.84 2.93
CA LYS A 19 4.54 24.07 3.02
C LYS A 19 4.91 24.23 4.50
N ASN A 20 6.08 23.81 4.82
CA ASN A 20 6.95 24.11 5.96
C ASN A 20 7.61 22.82 6.49
N ALA A 21 8.42 22.20 5.64
CA ALA A 21 9.45 21.31 6.13
C ALA A 21 10.79 22.05 6.04
N ASP A 22 10.93 23.13 6.79
CA ASP A 22 12.24 23.54 7.27
C ASP A 22 12.61 22.51 8.33
N ILE A 23 13.56 21.66 8.00
CA ILE A 23 14.16 20.71 8.93
C ILE A 23 15.01 21.53 9.93
N GLY A 24 14.33 22.15 10.89
CA GLY A 24 14.98 22.61 12.10
C GLY A 24 15.26 21.41 13.01
N PRO A 25 16.19 21.51 13.97
CA PRO A 25 16.45 20.40 14.91
C PRO A 25 15.16 20.00 15.62
N PRO A 26 15.01 18.72 16.00
CA PRO A 26 13.75 18.24 16.57
C PRO A 26 13.41 19.03 17.83
N SER A 27 12.42 19.89 17.68
CA SER A 27 11.85 20.60 18.82
C SER A 27 11.29 19.54 19.77
N GLN A 28 11.59 19.76 21.02
CA GLN A 28 11.23 18.95 22.17
C GLN A 28 9.86 18.30 22.02
N ALA A 29 9.81 16.99 22.06
CA ALA A 29 8.60 16.20 22.12
C ALA A 29 7.64 16.84 23.13
N LEU A 30 6.45 17.18 22.67
CA LEU A 30 5.37 17.55 23.55
C LEU A 30 5.06 16.31 24.41
N LEU A 31 5.66 16.26 25.58
CA LEU A 31 5.28 15.30 26.59
C LEU A 31 3.80 15.58 26.92
N ILE A 32 2.95 14.70 26.43
CA ILE A 32 1.55 14.69 26.86
C ILE A 32 1.60 14.31 28.34
N ASN A 33 1.55 15.32 29.19
CA ASN A 33 1.38 15.09 30.62
C ASN A 33 -0.02 14.48 30.82
N THR A 34 -0.05 13.20 31.06
CA THR A 34 -1.25 12.48 31.49
C THR A 34 -1.48 12.69 33.00
N GLU A 35 -1.45 13.94 33.44
CA GLU A 35 -2.00 14.26 34.74
C GLU A 35 -3.43 14.76 34.51
N GLU A 36 -4.42 13.96 34.84
CA GLU A 36 -5.81 14.37 34.97
C GLU A 36 -5.89 15.48 36.03
N GLU A 37 -5.82 16.72 35.57
CA GLU A 37 -6.11 17.87 36.41
C GLU A 37 -7.60 17.89 36.72
N LYS A 38 -7.98 17.32 37.85
CA LYS A 38 -9.33 17.39 38.42
C LYS A 38 -9.57 18.76 39.03
N ASP A 39 -9.61 19.81 38.18
CA ASP A 39 -10.03 21.12 38.66
C ASP A 39 -11.25 21.58 37.86
N HIS A 40 -12.42 21.25 38.37
CA HIS A 40 -13.72 21.56 37.76
C HIS A 40 -14.12 23.06 37.82
N GLY A 41 -13.28 23.93 38.35
CA GLY A 41 -13.59 25.34 38.56
C GLY A 41 -12.78 26.34 37.77
N ASN A 42 -11.87 25.89 36.91
CA ASN A 42 -10.96 26.78 36.15
C ASN A 42 -11.64 27.31 34.88
N PRO A 43 -11.62 28.65 34.60
CA PRO A 43 -12.18 29.20 33.35
C PRO A 43 -11.62 28.56 32.09
N GLY A 44 -10.40 28.05 32.10
CA GLY A 44 -9.80 27.31 30.99
C GLY A 44 -10.47 25.96 30.72
N TYR A 45 -10.92 25.25 31.75
CA TYR A 45 -11.60 23.95 31.61
C TYR A 45 -12.96 24.12 30.90
N ILE A 46 -13.76 25.13 31.31
CA ILE A 46 -15.07 25.42 30.71
C ILE A 46 -14.90 25.78 29.22
N ALA A 47 -13.90 26.61 28.90
CA ALA A 47 -13.58 26.98 27.50
C ALA A 47 -13.22 25.75 26.66
N ASN A 48 -12.43 24.83 27.22
CA ASN A 48 -12.02 23.59 26.53
C ASN A 48 -13.22 22.67 26.28
N VAL A 49 -14.12 22.52 27.25
CA VAL A 49 -15.34 21.70 27.11
C VAL A 49 -16.28 22.34 26.08
N THR A 50 -16.47 23.66 26.11
CA THR A 50 -17.30 24.39 25.14
C THR A 50 -16.76 24.19 23.72
N ASN A 51 -15.44 24.32 23.53
CA ASN A 51 -14.79 24.08 22.24
C ASN A 51 -14.98 22.61 21.80
N ALA A 52 -14.84 21.65 22.70
CA ALA A 52 -15.03 20.24 22.39
C ALA A 52 -16.46 19.95 21.92
N ILE A 53 -17.47 20.53 22.59
CA ILE A 53 -18.88 20.41 22.19
C ILE A 53 -19.08 21.02 20.80
N MET A 54 -18.59 22.24 20.58
CA MET A 54 -18.70 22.93 19.28
C MET A 54 -18.09 22.08 18.15
N TYR A 55 -16.89 21.56 18.35
CA TYR A 55 -16.23 20.69 17.36
C TYR A 55 -16.99 19.38 17.16
N GLY A 56 -17.59 18.81 18.18
CA GLY A 56 -18.44 17.63 18.08
C GLY A 56 -19.63 17.85 17.17
N ILE A 57 -20.33 18.99 17.37
CA ILE A 57 -21.48 19.39 16.53
C ILE A 57 -21.04 19.60 15.06
N ILE A 58 -19.92 20.28 14.82
CA ILE A 58 -19.39 20.50 13.47
C ILE A 58 -19.13 19.15 12.79
N ASN A 59 -18.51 18.22 13.52
CA ASN A 59 -18.21 16.89 12.98
C ASN A 59 -19.48 16.15 12.61
N SER A 60 -20.52 16.22 13.43
CA SER A 60 -21.83 15.60 13.13
C SER A 60 -22.47 16.20 11.88
N ILE A 61 -22.38 17.51 11.70
CA ILE A 61 -22.87 18.23 10.51
C ILE A 61 -22.16 17.73 9.23
N LEU A 62 -20.86 17.48 9.33
CA LEU A 62 -20.06 16.97 8.20
C LEU A 62 -20.36 15.50 7.90
N ALA A 63 -20.55 14.68 8.95
CA ALA A 63 -20.66 13.23 8.84
C ALA A 63 -22.07 12.77 8.39
N ILE A 64 -23.13 13.28 9.03
CA ILE A 64 -24.49 12.76 8.87
C ILE A 64 -24.97 12.73 7.40
N PRO A 65 -24.76 13.78 6.58
CA PRO A 65 -25.15 13.70 5.16
C PRO A 65 -24.43 12.60 4.38
N GLY A 66 -23.14 12.42 4.64
CA GLY A 66 -22.37 11.34 4.02
C GLY A 66 -22.89 9.94 4.41
N ILE A 67 -23.23 9.77 5.69
CA ILE A 67 -23.77 8.51 6.22
C ILE A 67 -25.10 8.12 5.53
N TYR A 68 -25.95 9.08 5.24
CA TYR A 68 -27.16 8.83 4.44
C TYR A 68 -26.81 8.34 3.03
N GLY A 69 -25.77 8.92 2.41
CA GLY A 69 -25.24 8.45 1.13
C GLY A 69 -24.75 6.99 1.19
N TYR A 70 -24.16 6.59 2.32
CA TYR A 70 -23.70 5.22 2.53
C TYR A 70 -24.86 4.20 2.48
N ALA A 71 -26.02 4.55 3.06
CA ALA A 71 -27.21 3.69 3.00
C ALA A 71 -27.65 3.43 1.55
N VAL A 72 -27.68 4.48 0.73
CA VAL A 72 -28.04 4.37 -0.70
C VAL A 72 -27.03 3.50 -1.47
N ILE A 73 -25.76 3.61 -1.13
CA ILE A 73 -24.68 2.80 -1.75
C ILE A 73 -24.82 1.33 -1.38
N ILE A 74 -25.07 1.00 -0.11
CA ILE A 74 -25.21 -0.40 0.35
C ILE A 74 -26.48 -1.02 -0.24
N PHE A 75 -27.59 -0.28 -0.24
CA PHE A 75 -28.93 -0.78 -0.56
C PHE A 75 -29.43 -0.23 -1.90
N CYS A 76 -28.58 -0.33 -2.94
CA CYS A 76 -28.90 0.19 -4.28
C CYS A 76 -29.89 -0.67 -5.08
N HIS A 77 -30.24 -1.89 -4.63
CA HIS A 77 -31.19 -2.76 -5.32
C HIS A 77 -32.64 -2.31 -5.06
N GLU A 78 -33.52 -2.49 -6.05
CA GLU A 78 -34.91 -2.04 -6.02
C GLU A 78 -35.69 -2.56 -4.81
N ASP A 79 -35.45 -3.80 -4.37
CA ASP A 79 -36.12 -4.46 -3.23
C ASP A 79 -35.94 -3.65 -1.90
N PHE A 80 -34.94 -2.78 -1.79
CA PHE A 80 -34.67 -1.99 -0.58
C PHE A 80 -35.41 -0.66 -0.54
N THR A 81 -36.01 -0.22 -1.64
CA THR A 81 -36.55 1.16 -1.80
C THR A 81 -37.55 1.52 -0.70
N ASP A 82 -38.51 0.64 -0.42
CA ASP A 82 -39.57 0.86 0.59
C ASP A 82 -39.01 0.88 2.03
N PHE A 83 -37.86 0.26 2.26
CA PHE A 83 -37.24 0.12 3.58
C PHE A 83 -36.14 1.17 3.83
N MET A 84 -35.84 2.02 2.84
CA MET A 84 -34.73 2.97 2.89
C MET A 84 -34.75 3.91 4.12
N PRO A 85 -35.92 4.42 4.60
CA PRO A 85 -35.90 5.24 5.82
C PRO A 85 -35.38 4.51 7.06
N ALA A 86 -35.75 3.23 7.22
CA ALA A 86 -35.26 2.40 8.33
C ALA A 86 -33.79 2.00 8.14
N LEU A 87 -33.43 1.60 6.92
CA LEU A 87 -32.05 1.20 6.57
C LEU A 87 -31.06 2.35 6.76
N SER A 88 -31.42 3.57 6.36
CA SER A 88 -30.57 4.77 6.57
C SER A 88 -30.33 5.04 8.06
N LYS A 89 -31.35 4.91 8.88
CA LYS A 89 -31.23 5.05 10.34
C LYS A 89 -30.37 3.93 10.96
N LEU A 90 -30.45 2.72 10.40
CA LEU A 90 -29.62 1.59 10.86
C LEU A 90 -28.12 1.86 10.59
N VAL A 91 -27.77 2.49 9.45
CA VAL A 91 -26.39 2.91 9.17
C VAL A 91 -25.92 3.97 10.19
N ILE A 92 -26.77 4.98 10.50
CA ILE A 92 -26.45 6.01 11.52
C ILE A 92 -26.30 5.37 12.91
N PHE A 93 -27.17 4.39 13.23
CA PHE A 93 -27.07 3.64 14.49
C PHE A 93 -25.72 2.87 14.58
N SER A 94 -25.29 2.29 13.45
CA SER A 94 -23.98 1.64 13.39
C SER A 94 -22.85 2.65 13.64
N CYS A 95 -22.91 3.86 13.09
CA CYS A 95 -21.93 4.94 13.36
C CYS A 95 -21.90 5.29 14.85
N PHE A 96 -23.07 5.47 15.45
CA PHE A 96 -23.21 5.69 16.90
C PHE A 96 -22.48 4.60 17.71
N VAL A 97 -22.71 3.31 17.35
CA VAL A 97 -22.07 2.16 18.04
C VAL A 97 -20.54 2.24 17.88
N HIS A 98 -20.04 2.46 16.67
CA HIS A 98 -18.60 2.62 16.42
C HIS A 98 -18.03 3.76 17.26
N GLN A 99 -18.65 4.95 17.21
CA GLN A 99 -18.17 6.12 17.94
C GLN A 99 -18.11 5.86 19.45
N VAL A 100 -19.12 5.19 20.02
CA VAL A 100 -19.12 4.81 21.45
C VAL A 100 -17.93 3.91 21.78
N VAL A 101 -17.72 2.86 20.98
CA VAL A 101 -16.59 1.91 21.21
C VAL A 101 -15.25 2.62 21.08
N PHE A 102 -15.08 3.46 20.04
CA PHE A 102 -13.84 4.23 19.86
C PHE A 102 -13.59 5.20 21.04
N THR A 103 -14.63 5.90 21.47
CA THR A 103 -14.54 6.84 22.60
C THR A 103 -14.11 6.12 23.88
N LEU A 104 -14.52 4.86 24.06
CA LEU A 104 -14.20 4.08 25.27
C LEU A 104 -12.83 3.38 25.18
N LEU A 105 -12.49 2.77 24.05
CA LEU A 105 -11.36 1.85 23.93
C LEU A 105 -10.11 2.43 23.28
N SER A 106 -10.23 3.44 22.38
CA SER A 106 -9.07 4.01 21.71
C SER A 106 -8.14 4.73 22.71
N SER A 107 -6.83 4.62 22.46
CA SER A 107 -5.83 5.40 23.21
C SER A 107 -5.91 6.90 22.85
N LEU A 108 -6.56 7.24 21.72
CA LEU A 108 -6.73 8.61 21.24
C LEU A 108 -8.02 9.22 21.79
N PRO A 109 -7.95 10.22 22.71
CA PRO A 109 -9.15 10.86 23.24
C PRO A 109 -10.03 11.57 22.21
N PHE A 110 -9.43 11.94 21.07
CA PHE A 110 -10.10 12.65 19.97
C PHE A 110 -10.47 11.75 18.79
N ALA A 111 -10.41 10.43 18.97
CA ALA A 111 -10.70 9.46 17.90
C ALA A 111 -12.14 9.59 17.38
N ILE A 112 -12.27 9.61 16.07
CA ILE A 112 -13.56 9.50 15.38
C ILE A 112 -13.58 8.17 14.64
N GLY A 113 -14.52 7.31 15.07
CA GLY A 113 -14.74 5.99 14.47
C GLY A 113 -16.17 5.87 13.96
N GLN A 114 -16.32 5.58 12.68
CA GLN A 114 -17.63 5.51 12.01
C GLN A 114 -17.63 4.39 10.97
N VAL A 115 -18.76 4.15 10.35
CA VAL A 115 -18.86 3.26 9.19
C VAL A 115 -17.85 3.74 8.13
N GLN A 116 -17.02 2.81 7.65
CA GLN A 116 -15.89 3.12 6.75
C GLN A 116 -16.26 2.81 5.29
N ASP A 117 -15.93 3.74 4.41
CA ASP A 117 -16.15 3.67 2.96
C ASP A 117 -15.52 2.42 2.32
N ALA A 118 -14.32 2.02 2.74
CA ALA A 118 -13.61 0.87 2.19
C ALA A 118 -14.42 -0.44 2.30
N GLY A 119 -15.22 -0.60 3.36
CA GLY A 119 -16.09 -1.76 3.58
C GLY A 119 -17.41 -1.72 2.80
N LEU A 120 -17.91 -0.52 2.51
CA LEU A 120 -19.28 -0.34 1.96
C LEU A 120 -19.51 -1.06 0.64
N ILE A 121 -18.51 -1.06 -0.23
CA ILE A 121 -18.56 -1.71 -1.55
C ILE A 121 -18.88 -3.21 -1.39
N PHE A 122 -18.18 -3.87 -0.46
CA PHE A 122 -18.37 -5.30 -0.19
C PHE A 122 -19.76 -5.56 0.40
N LEU A 123 -20.21 -4.68 1.30
CA LEU A 123 -21.55 -4.78 1.91
C LEU A 123 -22.64 -4.61 0.83
N GLY A 124 -22.47 -3.66 -0.09
CA GLY A 124 -23.39 -3.45 -1.22
C GLY A 124 -23.41 -4.64 -2.18
N VAL A 125 -22.23 -5.19 -2.50
CA VAL A 125 -22.11 -6.41 -3.33
C VAL A 125 -22.84 -7.59 -2.66
N MET A 126 -22.66 -7.77 -1.34
CA MET A 126 -23.35 -8.82 -0.58
C MET A 126 -24.87 -8.63 -0.64
N ALA A 127 -25.37 -7.42 -0.37
CA ALA A 127 -26.79 -7.09 -0.38
C ALA A 127 -27.42 -7.37 -1.76
N THR A 128 -26.79 -6.85 -2.82
CA THR A 128 -27.25 -7.05 -4.21
C THR A 128 -27.19 -8.53 -4.62
N SER A 129 -26.13 -9.24 -4.27
CA SER A 129 -25.94 -10.66 -4.55
C SER A 129 -27.06 -11.52 -3.91
N ILE A 130 -27.45 -11.17 -2.67
CA ILE A 130 -28.54 -11.88 -1.94
C ILE A 130 -29.87 -11.65 -2.66
N CYS A 131 -30.18 -10.39 -3.03
CA CYS A 131 -31.45 -10.08 -3.74
C CYS A 131 -31.51 -10.83 -5.08
N ASN A 132 -30.44 -10.79 -5.86
CA ASN A 132 -30.36 -11.49 -7.15
C ASN A 132 -30.48 -13.03 -6.99
N SER A 133 -29.84 -13.59 -5.95
CA SER A 133 -29.87 -15.06 -5.71
C SER A 133 -31.22 -15.58 -5.26
N LEU A 134 -32.00 -14.75 -4.56
CA LEU A 134 -33.33 -15.14 -4.07
C LEU A 134 -34.41 -14.97 -5.13
N GLY A 135 -34.19 -14.14 -6.15
CA GLY A 135 -35.11 -13.94 -7.26
C GLY A 135 -36.42 -13.23 -6.88
N GLU A 136 -37.36 -13.14 -7.82
CA GLU A 136 -38.62 -12.38 -7.64
C GLU A 136 -39.64 -13.13 -6.77
N ASP A 137 -39.48 -14.43 -6.56
CA ASP A 137 -40.44 -15.26 -5.82
C ASP A 137 -40.43 -15.01 -4.30
N VAL A 138 -39.36 -14.40 -3.78
CA VAL A 138 -39.16 -14.14 -2.33
C VAL A 138 -39.62 -12.71 -2.00
N PRO A 139 -40.45 -12.50 -0.95
CA PRO A 139 -40.89 -11.17 -0.57
C PRO A 139 -39.70 -10.21 -0.26
N PRO A 140 -39.78 -8.92 -0.63
CA PRO A 140 -38.71 -7.93 -0.33
C PRO A 140 -38.34 -7.89 1.14
N ALA A 141 -39.30 -8.03 2.08
CA ALA A 141 -39.00 -8.04 3.52
C ALA A 141 -38.04 -9.16 3.91
N ALA A 142 -38.21 -10.37 3.35
CA ALA A 142 -37.31 -11.51 3.62
C ALA A 142 -35.91 -11.28 3.03
N LYS A 143 -35.82 -10.65 1.85
CA LYS A 143 -34.54 -10.25 1.23
C LYS A 143 -33.80 -9.23 2.09
N VAL A 144 -34.52 -8.18 2.56
CA VAL A 144 -33.99 -7.13 3.44
C VAL A 144 -33.45 -7.74 4.74
N THR A 145 -34.27 -8.57 5.40
CA THR A 145 -33.84 -9.24 6.65
C THR A 145 -32.62 -10.12 6.43
N THR A 146 -32.62 -10.94 5.34
CA THR A 146 -31.48 -11.81 5.02
C THR A 146 -30.21 -10.99 4.79
N SER A 147 -30.31 -9.87 4.07
CA SER A 147 -29.18 -8.98 3.80
C SER A 147 -28.64 -8.37 5.09
N ILE A 148 -29.50 -7.80 5.95
CA ILE A 148 -29.09 -7.17 7.22
C ILE A 148 -28.39 -8.20 8.12
N VAL A 149 -28.99 -9.39 8.28
CA VAL A 149 -28.42 -10.44 9.14
C VAL A 149 -27.08 -10.92 8.58
N THR A 150 -26.99 -11.12 7.24
CA THR A 150 -25.73 -11.54 6.59
C THR A 150 -24.62 -10.48 6.79
N ILE A 151 -24.95 -9.21 6.54
CA ILE A 151 -24.04 -8.07 6.72
C ILE A 151 -23.59 -7.97 8.18
N GLY A 152 -24.52 -8.09 9.13
CA GLY A 152 -24.20 -8.05 10.56
C GLY A 152 -23.23 -9.17 10.98
N ILE A 153 -23.51 -10.40 10.55
CA ILE A 153 -22.64 -11.56 10.81
C ILE A 153 -21.26 -11.34 10.15
N ALA A 154 -21.24 -10.91 8.88
CA ALA A 154 -20.00 -10.63 8.14
C ALA A 154 -19.16 -9.57 8.86
N THR A 155 -19.80 -8.50 9.36
CA THR A 155 -19.15 -7.43 10.13
C THR A 155 -18.62 -7.93 11.47
N ALA A 156 -19.40 -8.75 12.20
CA ALA A 156 -18.95 -9.32 13.46
C ALA A 156 -17.74 -10.25 13.26
N LEU A 157 -17.78 -11.09 12.23
CA LEU A 157 -16.65 -11.98 11.88
C LEU A 157 -15.42 -11.19 11.44
N LEU A 158 -15.59 -10.11 10.66
CA LEU A 158 -14.51 -9.16 10.33
C LEU A 158 -13.89 -8.62 11.63
N GLY A 159 -14.71 -8.17 12.57
CA GLY A 159 -14.25 -7.65 13.85
C GLY A 159 -13.41 -8.67 14.62
N ILE A 160 -13.88 -9.93 14.68
CA ILE A 160 -13.12 -11.03 15.32
C ILE A 160 -11.75 -11.21 14.64
N CYS A 161 -11.71 -11.20 13.30
CA CYS A 161 -10.45 -11.30 12.55
C CYS A 161 -9.48 -10.17 12.91
N LEU A 162 -9.97 -8.92 12.97
CA LEU A 162 -9.15 -7.76 13.32
C LEU A 162 -8.62 -7.85 14.76
N VAL A 163 -9.45 -8.32 15.71
CA VAL A 163 -9.01 -8.56 17.10
C VAL A 163 -7.91 -9.61 17.15
N ILE A 164 -8.08 -10.72 16.40
CA ILE A 164 -7.07 -11.79 16.30
C ILE A 164 -5.77 -11.22 15.69
N MET A 165 -5.87 -10.49 14.57
CA MET A 165 -4.71 -9.86 13.93
C MET A 165 -3.96 -8.92 14.89
N GLY A 166 -4.68 -8.10 15.65
CA GLY A 166 -4.10 -7.21 16.64
C GLY A 166 -3.44 -7.97 17.80
N ARG A 167 -4.04 -9.10 18.25
CA ARG A 167 -3.45 -9.96 19.29
C ARG A 167 -2.20 -10.69 18.82
N LEU A 168 -2.18 -11.15 17.56
CA LEU A 168 -1.03 -11.81 16.95
C LEU A 168 0.05 -10.82 16.49
N LYS A 169 -0.15 -9.53 16.70
CA LYS A 169 0.76 -8.43 16.30
C LYS A 169 0.99 -8.40 14.78
N LEU A 170 -0.06 -8.67 14.01
CA LEU A 170 -0.02 -8.72 12.54
C LEU A 170 -0.29 -7.37 11.87
N ALA A 171 -0.57 -6.30 12.63
CA ALA A 171 -0.82 -4.97 12.06
C ALA A 171 0.33 -4.51 11.15
N VAL A 172 1.56 -4.92 11.45
CA VAL A 172 2.75 -4.62 10.63
C VAL A 172 2.67 -5.26 9.23
N VAL A 173 1.91 -6.36 9.05
CA VAL A 173 1.80 -7.03 7.72
C VAL A 173 1.17 -6.10 6.69
N ALA A 174 0.25 -5.23 7.10
CA ALA A 174 -0.38 -4.26 6.20
C ALA A 174 0.64 -3.26 5.60
N SER A 175 1.73 -2.99 6.32
CA SER A 175 2.79 -2.09 5.80
C SER A 175 3.60 -2.69 4.65
N TYR A 176 3.44 -3.99 4.37
CA TYR A 176 4.10 -4.64 3.24
C TYR A 176 3.29 -4.55 1.94
N LEU A 177 2.06 -4.04 1.99
CA LEU A 177 1.27 -3.89 0.76
C LEU A 177 1.84 -2.74 -0.09
N PRO A 178 2.06 -2.97 -1.40
CA PRO A 178 2.63 -1.92 -2.24
C PRO A 178 1.67 -0.72 -2.40
N ILE A 179 2.16 0.47 -2.14
CA ILE A 179 1.40 1.73 -2.23
C ILE A 179 0.71 1.89 -3.60
N PRO A 180 1.32 1.53 -4.75
CA PRO A 180 0.63 1.63 -6.05
C PRO A 180 -0.66 0.80 -6.13
N VAL A 181 -0.70 -0.37 -5.49
CA VAL A 181 -1.90 -1.24 -5.48
C VAL A 181 -3.01 -0.60 -4.65
N ILE A 182 -2.63 -0.09 -3.47
CA ILE A 182 -3.55 0.66 -2.58
C ILE A 182 -4.11 1.87 -3.33
N GLY A 183 -3.25 2.63 -4.01
CA GLY A 183 -3.65 3.81 -4.78
C GLY A 183 -4.63 3.48 -5.90
N GLY A 184 -4.39 2.40 -6.63
CA GLY A 184 -5.31 1.93 -7.68
C GLY A 184 -6.69 1.55 -7.14
N TYR A 185 -6.72 0.89 -5.98
CA TYR A 185 -7.95 0.54 -5.27
C TYR A 185 -8.69 1.79 -4.76
N LEU A 186 -7.98 2.75 -4.14
CA LEU A 186 -8.60 3.97 -3.62
C LEU A 186 -9.15 4.85 -4.75
N ALA A 187 -8.47 4.89 -5.90
CA ALA A 187 -8.98 5.54 -7.11
C ALA A 187 -10.27 4.87 -7.61
N PHE A 188 -10.35 3.54 -7.53
CA PHE A 188 -11.58 2.80 -7.84
C PHE A 188 -12.73 3.18 -6.89
N ILE A 189 -12.47 3.29 -5.57
CA ILE A 189 -13.47 3.78 -4.61
C ILE A 189 -13.99 5.15 -5.07
N GLY A 190 -13.09 6.06 -5.47
CA GLY A 190 -13.47 7.36 -6.01
C GLY A 190 -14.41 7.26 -7.21
N THR A 191 -14.11 6.35 -8.16
CA THR A 191 -14.98 6.10 -9.32
C THR A 191 -16.34 5.54 -8.92
N PHE A 192 -16.36 4.59 -8.00
CA PHE A 192 -17.60 4.00 -7.47
C PHE A 192 -18.50 5.07 -6.83
N TRP A 193 -17.90 5.95 -6.01
CA TRP A 193 -18.63 7.06 -5.38
C TRP A 193 -19.07 8.12 -6.41
N PHE A 194 -18.32 8.28 -7.49
CA PHE A 194 -18.71 9.18 -8.58
C PHE A 194 -20.00 8.67 -9.26
N TYR A 195 -20.13 7.36 -9.49
CA TYR A 195 -21.37 6.75 -9.98
C TYR A 195 -22.51 6.91 -8.95
N ALA A 196 -22.23 6.71 -7.67
CA ALA A 196 -23.20 6.93 -6.59
C ALA A 196 -23.72 8.37 -6.57
N GLY A 197 -22.89 9.35 -6.95
CA GLY A 197 -23.32 10.74 -7.11
C GLY A 197 -24.43 10.92 -8.14
N PHE A 198 -24.32 10.25 -9.29
CA PHE A 198 -25.40 10.24 -10.33
C PHE A 198 -26.65 9.54 -9.79
N ALA A 199 -26.46 8.39 -9.15
CA ALA A 199 -27.60 7.63 -8.56
C ALA A 199 -28.37 8.48 -7.55
N LEU A 200 -27.65 9.18 -6.66
CA LEU A 200 -28.28 10.06 -5.64
C LEU A 200 -29.03 11.24 -6.26
N CYS A 201 -28.51 11.82 -7.36
CA CYS A 201 -29.18 12.94 -8.04
C CYS A 201 -30.48 12.49 -8.72
N THR A 202 -30.44 11.36 -9.43
CA THR A 202 -31.53 10.95 -10.32
C THR A 202 -32.51 9.96 -9.68
N GLY A 203 -32.04 9.22 -8.67
CA GLY A 203 -32.77 8.09 -8.10
C GLY A 203 -32.69 6.83 -8.95
N LEU A 204 -31.85 6.82 -9.99
CA LEU A 204 -31.62 5.65 -10.85
C LEU A 204 -30.48 4.81 -10.30
N VAL A 205 -30.46 3.52 -10.63
CA VAL A 205 -29.32 2.64 -10.30
C VAL A 205 -28.20 2.90 -11.31
N VAL A 206 -27.06 3.42 -10.84
CA VAL A 206 -25.89 3.76 -11.65
C VAL A 206 -24.66 3.08 -11.03
N ASN A 207 -24.23 1.97 -11.62
CA ASN A 207 -23.12 1.14 -11.10
C ASN A 207 -21.94 1.02 -12.08
N ASP A 208 -22.13 1.46 -13.32
CA ASP A 208 -21.13 1.31 -14.38
C ASP A 208 -21.20 2.44 -15.41
N VAL A 209 -20.26 2.44 -16.35
CA VAL A 209 -20.17 3.45 -17.43
C VAL A 209 -21.44 3.47 -18.30
N GLU A 210 -22.04 2.28 -18.57
CA GLU A 210 -23.21 2.18 -19.42
C GLU A 210 -24.44 2.80 -18.73
N SER A 211 -24.69 2.47 -17.48
CA SER A 211 -25.80 3.04 -16.69
C SER A 211 -25.61 4.56 -16.48
N MET A 212 -24.39 5.01 -16.25
CA MET A 212 -24.06 6.46 -16.20
C MET A 212 -24.40 7.13 -17.53
N ALA A 213 -24.05 6.51 -18.68
CA ALA A 213 -24.33 7.08 -20.00
C ALA A 213 -25.85 7.26 -20.24
N ARG A 214 -26.70 6.37 -19.67
CA ARG A 214 -28.15 6.47 -19.78
C ARG A 214 -28.71 7.77 -19.16
N VAL A 215 -28.08 8.27 -18.09
CA VAL A 215 -28.46 9.53 -17.43
C VAL A 215 -28.39 10.70 -18.44
N PHE A 216 -27.41 10.66 -19.38
CA PHE A 216 -27.23 11.73 -20.37
C PHE A 216 -28.23 11.71 -21.51
N TYR A 217 -29.05 10.65 -21.65
CA TYR A 217 -30.08 10.59 -22.68
C TYR A 217 -31.32 11.43 -22.31
N ASN A 218 -31.51 11.74 -21.03
CA ASN A 218 -32.64 12.51 -20.54
C ASN A 218 -32.15 13.88 -20.00
N ALA A 219 -32.52 14.95 -20.66
CA ALA A 219 -32.12 16.31 -20.27
C ALA A 219 -32.55 16.68 -18.85
N HIS A 220 -33.68 16.10 -18.37
CA HIS A 220 -34.15 16.33 -16.99
C HIS A 220 -33.20 15.72 -15.96
N ASP A 221 -32.74 14.49 -16.18
CA ASP A 221 -31.80 13.81 -15.27
C ASP A 221 -30.46 14.55 -15.22
N VAL A 222 -29.99 15.04 -16.38
CA VAL A 222 -28.78 15.89 -16.43
C VAL A 222 -28.98 17.16 -15.60
N LEU A 223 -30.14 17.80 -15.72
CA LEU A 223 -30.44 19.02 -14.96
C LEU A 223 -30.42 18.76 -13.43
N LEU A 224 -30.92 17.60 -12.99
CA LEU A 224 -30.88 17.20 -11.56
C LEU A 224 -29.45 17.00 -11.07
N CYS A 225 -28.56 16.52 -11.94
CA CYS A 225 -27.14 16.27 -11.58
C CYS A 225 -26.29 17.54 -11.47
N VAL A 226 -26.60 18.57 -12.25
CA VAL A 226 -25.78 19.81 -12.34
C VAL A 226 -25.47 20.41 -10.95
N PRO A 227 -26.49 20.72 -10.08
CA PRO A 227 -26.17 21.33 -8.79
C PRO A 227 -25.41 20.41 -7.85
N GLY A 228 -25.62 19.09 -7.92
CA GLY A 228 -24.86 18.09 -7.14
C GLY A 228 -23.38 18.09 -7.49
N PHE A 229 -23.07 17.96 -8.78
CA PHE A 229 -21.69 17.91 -9.26
C PHE A 229 -20.97 19.26 -9.10
N LEU A 230 -21.63 20.37 -9.44
CA LEU A 230 -21.05 21.71 -9.21
C LEU A 230 -20.85 21.98 -7.72
N GLY A 231 -21.78 21.54 -6.87
CA GLY A 231 -21.68 21.64 -5.42
C GLY A 231 -20.50 20.84 -4.87
N GLY A 232 -20.33 19.60 -5.32
CA GLY A 232 -19.20 18.75 -4.91
C GLY A 232 -17.86 19.36 -5.29
N ILE A 233 -17.72 19.84 -6.52
CA ILE A 233 -16.51 20.53 -6.99
C ILE A 233 -16.30 21.84 -6.18
N PHE A 234 -17.36 22.56 -5.89
CA PHE A 234 -17.28 23.78 -5.07
C PHE A 234 -16.80 23.45 -3.66
N PHE A 235 -17.32 22.40 -3.02
CA PHE A 235 -16.85 21.94 -1.70
C PHE A 235 -15.35 21.59 -1.74
N LEU A 236 -14.90 20.92 -2.81
CA LEU A 236 -13.48 20.58 -2.99
C LEU A 236 -12.62 21.86 -3.08
N VAL A 237 -13.03 22.83 -3.89
CA VAL A 237 -12.29 24.10 -4.04
C VAL A 237 -12.24 24.84 -2.69
N VAL A 238 -13.35 24.88 -1.95
CA VAL A 238 -13.40 25.51 -0.62
C VAL A 238 -12.48 24.78 0.36
N SER A 239 -12.53 23.45 0.39
CA SER A 239 -11.68 22.61 1.25
C SER A 239 -10.19 22.86 0.99
N GLN A 240 -9.81 22.98 -0.28
CA GLN A 240 -8.43 23.19 -0.68
C GLN A 240 -7.96 24.65 -0.49
N ARG A 241 -8.88 25.61 -0.52
CA ARG A 241 -8.55 27.04 -0.44
C ARG A 241 -8.50 27.57 1.00
N TYR A 242 -9.28 26.96 1.90
CA TYR A 242 -9.42 27.41 3.29
C TYR A 242 -9.16 26.22 4.24
N ASP A 243 -8.11 26.32 5.04
CA ASP A 243 -7.75 25.32 6.05
C ASP A 243 -8.68 25.31 7.27
N ASN A 244 -9.76 26.06 7.21
CA ASN A 244 -10.71 26.22 8.33
C ASN A 244 -11.98 25.41 8.06
N SER A 245 -12.16 24.32 8.79
CA SER A 245 -13.33 23.43 8.64
C SER A 245 -14.67 24.09 8.97
N PHE A 246 -14.68 25.20 9.73
CA PHE A 246 -15.90 25.95 9.94
C PHE A 246 -16.46 26.53 8.63
N ILE A 247 -15.55 26.94 7.72
CA ILE A 247 -15.95 27.49 6.42
C ILE A 247 -16.58 26.38 5.58
N LEU A 248 -15.95 25.20 5.51
CA LEU A 248 -16.46 24.05 4.76
C LEU A 248 -17.84 23.62 5.31
N SER A 249 -17.95 23.45 6.64
CA SER A 249 -19.21 23.07 7.29
C SER A 249 -20.31 24.12 7.03
N GLY A 250 -19.97 25.41 7.12
CA GLY A 250 -20.90 26.51 6.84
C GLY A 250 -21.38 26.48 5.39
N VAL A 251 -20.49 26.22 4.44
CA VAL A 251 -20.82 26.14 3.01
C VAL A 251 -21.71 24.91 2.73
N ILE A 252 -21.42 23.76 3.35
CA ILE A 252 -22.24 22.56 3.22
C ILE A 252 -23.65 22.84 3.72
N MET A 253 -23.79 23.46 4.91
CA MET A 253 -25.10 23.78 5.47
C MET A 253 -25.83 24.92 4.71
N ALA A 254 -25.09 25.81 4.05
CA ALA A 254 -25.68 26.87 3.25
C ALA A 254 -26.38 26.33 1.99
N MET A 255 -25.95 25.20 1.44
CA MET A 255 -26.49 24.64 0.20
C MET A 255 -28.01 24.34 0.30
N PRO A 256 -28.52 23.55 1.27
CA PRO A 256 -29.95 23.34 1.40
C PRO A 256 -30.69 24.64 1.77
N VAL A 257 -30.10 25.55 2.54
CA VAL A 257 -30.72 26.86 2.87
C VAL A 257 -30.95 27.66 1.59
N VAL A 258 -29.96 27.77 0.73
CA VAL A 258 -30.07 28.46 -0.58
C VAL A 258 -31.17 27.82 -1.44
N PHE A 259 -31.23 26.50 -1.48
CA PHE A 259 -32.27 25.76 -2.22
C PHE A 259 -33.68 26.14 -1.72
N PHE A 260 -33.89 26.14 -0.39
CA PHE A 260 -35.20 26.49 0.16
C PHE A 260 -35.54 27.97 -0.06
N LEU A 261 -34.56 28.83 -0.05
CA LEU A 261 -34.77 30.26 -0.40
C LEU A 261 -35.21 30.40 -1.86
N ILE A 262 -34.59 29.65 -2.78
CA ILE A 262 -34.97 29.65 -4.21
C ILE A 262 -36.40 29.14 -4.36
N ILE A 263 -36.79 28.03 -3.72
CA ILE A 263 -38.14 27.49 -3.72
C ILE A 263 -39.14 28.54 -3.23
N LEU A 264 -38.85 29.15 -2.09
CA LEU A 264 -39.71 30.17 -1.48
C LEU A 264 -39.89 31.39 -2.40
N MET A 265 -38.80 31.89 -2.98
CA MET A 265 -38.84 33.05 -3.89
C MET A 265 -39.53 32.75 -5.22
N SER A 266 -39.44 31.50 -5.70
CA SER A 266 -40.09 31.06 -6.96
C SER A 266 -41.56 30.67 -6.76
N GLY A 267 -42.03 30.57 -5.53
CA GLY A 267 -43.41 30.15 -5.22
C GLY A 267 -43.70 28.69 -5.50
N ILE A 268 -42.62 27.85 -5.62
CA ILE A 268 -42.74 26.42 -5.89
C ILE A 268 -43.13 25.69 -4.59
N SER A 269 -44.13 24.81 -4.64
CA SER A 269 -44.48 24.02 -3.46
C SER A 269 -43.52 22.87 -3.24
N MET A 270 -43.43 22.37 -2.01
CA MET A 270 -42.66 21.14 -1.71
C MET A 270 -43.13 19.93 -2.51
N GLY A 271 -44.46 19.88 -2.82
CA GLY A 271 -45.04 18.84 -3.68
C GLY A 271 -44.50 18.90 -5.11
N ASP A 272 -44.42 20.09 -5.68
CA ASP A 272 -43.86 20.31 -7.03
C ASP A 272 -42.37 19.96 -7.06
N ALA A 273 -41.63 20.33 -6.01
CA ALA A 273 -40.19 20.00 -5.91
C ALA A 273 -39.98 18.48 -5.86
N ARG A 274 -40.85 17.72 -5.18
CA ARG A 274 -40.82 16.24 -5.16
C ARG A 274 -41.18 15.65 -6.53
N GLN A 275 -42.24 16.14 -7.17
CA GLN A 275 -42.63 15.71 -8.52
C GLN A 275 -41.53 15.98 -9.55
N GLY A 276 -40.81 17.09 -9.37
CA GLY A 276 -39.65 17.44 -10.19
C GLY A 276 -38.39 16.66 -9.89
N GLY A 277 -38.42 15.71 -8.95
CA GLY A 277 -37.26 14.87 -8.61
C GLY A 277 -36.18 15.53 -7.76
N TRP A 278 -36.37 16.79 -7.31
CA TRP A 278 -35.39 17.53 -6.51
C TRP A 278 -35.28 17.02 -5.08
N ILE A 279 -36.40 16.48 -4.53
CA ILE A 279 -36.48 15.94 -3.18
C ILE A 279 -37.10 14.53 -3.30
N ASP A 280 -36.72 13.62 -2.45
CA ASP A 280 -37.28 12.26 -2.43
C ASP A 280 -38.79 12.28 -2.18
N PRO A 281 -39.53 11.29 -2.72
CA PRO A 281 -40.94 11.13 -2.39
C PRO A 281 -41.14 11.04 -0.88
N ALA A 282 -42.23 11.62 -0.38
CA ALA A 282 -42.51 11.59 1.06
C ALA A 282 -42.74 10.14 1.52
N GLN A 283 -41.84 9.63 2.30
CA GLN A 283 -41.94 8.32 2.93
C GLN A 283 -42.27 8.51 4.41
N GLU A 284 -42.98 7.56 4.98
CA GLU A 284 -43.27 7.54 6.43
C GLU A 284 -41.93 7.47 7.19
N PRO A 285 -41.74 8.33 8.18
CA PRO A 285 -40.49 8.29 8.94
C PRO A 285 -40.41 7.02 9.78
N ALA A 286 -39.33 6.29 9.60
CA ALA A 286 -39.08 5.07 10.38
C ALA A 286 -38.89 5.43 11.87
N THR A 287 -39.43 4.65 12.75
CA THR A 287 -39.23 4.72 14.19
C THR A 287 -38.14 3.72 14.61
N PHE A 288 -37.65 3.85 15.84
CA PHE A 288 -36.67 2.89 16.36
C PHE A 288 -37.26 1.44 16.36
N THR A 289 -38.52 1.30 16.61
CA THR A 289 -39.20 -0.01 16.57
C THR A 289 -39.16 -0.64 15.16
N ASP A 290 -39.26 0.18 14.12
CA ASP A 290 -39.18 -0.31 12.73
C ASP A 290 -37.78 -0.86 12.42
N LEU A 291 -36.71 -0.27 12.97
CA LEU A 291 -35.36 -0.79 12.84
C LEU A 291 -35.27 -2.21 13.44
N VAL A 292 -35.84 -2.41 14.62
CA VAL A 292 -35.83 -3.72 15.29
C VAL A 292 -36.68 -4.74 14.49
N SER A 293 -37.81 -4.31 13.92
CA SER A 293 -38.70 -5.18 13.15
C SER A 293 -38.12 -5.61 11.80
N LEU A 294 -37.08 -4.92 11.29
CA LEU A 294 -36.35 -5.36 10.09
C LEU A 294 -35.67 -6.73 10.27
N VAL A 295 -35.40 -7.13 11.53
CA VAL A 295 -34.66 -8.35 11.83
C VAL A 295 -35.65 -9.43 12.34
N ASP A 296 -36.21 -10.20 11.41
CA ASP A 296 -37.02 -11.37 11.72
C ASP A 296 -36.29 -12.65 11.34
N PHE A 297 -35.64 -13.28 12.31
CA PHE A 297 -34.82 -14.48 12.11
C PHE A 297 -35.58 -15.64 11.47
N SER A 298 -36.93 -15.65 11.52
CA SER A 298 -37.73 -16.69 10.90
C SER A 298 -37.74 -16.58 9.36
N GLN A 299 -37.50 -15.39 8.82
CA GLN A 299 -37.51 -15.13 7.37
C GLN A 299 -36.10 -15.17 6.75
N VAL A 300 -35.07 -15.46 7.54
CA VAL A 300 -33.67 -15.44 7.05
C VAL A 300 -33.37 -16.67 6.20
N HIS A 301 -32.91 -16.48 5.00
CA HIS A 301 -32.43 -17.53 4.10
C HIS A 301 -30.93 -17.82 4.41
N TRP A 302 -30.68 -18.72 5.36
CA TRP A 302 -29.35 -19.05 5.88
C TRP A 302 -28.41 -19.63 4.83
N ASP A 303 -28.95 -20.21 3.74
CA ASP A 303 -28.17 -20.74 2.62
C ASP A 303 -27.39 -19.65 1.84
N GLN A 304 -27.75 -18.37 2.00
CA GLN A 304 -27.10 -17.24 1.32
C GLN A 304 -25.78 -16.84 2.00
N LEU A 305 -25.66 -17.06 3.31
CA LEU A 305 -24.45 -16.68 4.07
C LEU A 305 -23.17 -17.32 3.52
N PRO A 306 -23.11 -18.66 3.32
CA PRO A 306 -21.88 -19.27 2.79
C PRO A 306 -21.50 -18.79 1.38
N LYS A 307 -22.47 -18.33 0.60
CA LYS A 307 -22.20 -17.83 -0.77
C LYS A 307 -21.39 -16.51 -0.77
N GLN A 308 -21.45 -15.74 0.34
CA GLN A 308 -20.76 -14.46 0.46
C GLN A 308 -19.31 -14.59 0.96
N TRP A 309 -18.79 -15.82 1.12
CA TRP A 309 -17.45 -16.07 1.70
C TRP A 309 -16.32 -15.33 0.95
N GLY A 310 -16.34 -15.35 -0.39
CA GLY A 310 -15.32 -14.68 -1.21
C GLY A 310 -15.31 -13.16 -0.98
N THR A 311 -16.49 -12.55 -1.07
CA THR A 311 -16.70 -11.11 -0.85
C THR A 311 -16.32 -10.72 0.58
N TRP A 312 -16.67 -11.56 1.57
CA TRP A 312 -16.31 -11.36 2.97
C TRP A 312 -14.78 -11.37 3.17
N LEU A 313 -14.08 -12.33 2.54
CA LEU A 313 -12.62 -12.41 2.65
C LEU A 313 -11.93 -11.17 2.05
N GLY A 314 -12.43 -10.68 0.91
CA GLY A 314 -11.99 -9.42 0.31
C GLY A 314 -12.21 -8.24 1.27
N MET A 315 -13.38 -8.17 1.91
CA MET A 315 -13.71 -7.15 2.89
C MET A 315 -12.73 -7.18 4.08
N VAL A 316 -12.44 -8.36 4.65
CA VAL A 316 -11.49 -8.49 5.77
C VAL A 316 -10.12 -7.94 5.39
N PHE A 317 -9.63 -8.30 4.20
CA PHE A 317 -8.32 -7.87 3.70
C PHE A 317 -8.26 -6.34 3.55
N ILE A 318 -9.24 -5.75 2.87
CA ILE A 318 -9.26 -4.32 2.55
C ILE A 318 -9.47 -3.46 3.81
N VAL A 319 -10.41 -3.85 4.67
CA VAL A 319 -10.69 -3.10 5.91
C VAL A 319 -9.49 -3.19 6.87
N ALA A 320 -8.84 -4.36 6.96
CA ALA A 320 -7.64 -4.51 7.79
C ALA A 320 -6.51 -3.58 7.33
N ILE A 321 -6.26 -3.53 6.02
CA ILE A 321 -5.23 -2.66 5.44
C ILE A 321 -5.61 -1.19 5.60
N GLY A 322 -6.82 -0.82 5.22
CA GLY A 322 -7.32 0.55 5.35
C GLY A 322 -7.20 1.07 6.78
N SER A 323 -7.64 0.27 7.75
CA SER A 323 -7.54 0.63 9.18
C SER A 323 -6.09 0.82 9.62
N CYS A 324 -5.17 -0.05 9.18
CA CYS A 324 -3.75 0.10 9.53
C CYS A 324 -3.13 1.34 8.87
N LEU A 325 -3.55 1.68 7.65
CA LEU A 325 -3.09 2.89 6.95
C LEU A 325 -3.61 4.16 7.64
N ASP A 326 -4.88 4.16 8.07
CA ASP A 326 -5.45 5.28 8.84
C ASP A 326 -4.67 5.50 10.13
N ILE A 327 -4.38 4.41 10.88
CA ILE A 327 -3.58 4.48 12.12
C ILE A 327 -2.18 5.02 11.82
N ALA A 328 -1.53 4.55 10.75
CA ALA A 328 -0.20 5.02 10.34
C ALA A 328 -0.21 6.50 9.97
N ALA A 329 -1.21 6.94 9.22
CA ALA A 329 -1.39 8.34 8.83
C ALA A 329 -1.61 9.24 10.06
N ILE A 330 -2.43 8.78 11.02
CA ILE A 330 -2.66 9.48 12.29
C ILE A 330 -1.35 9.60 13.09
N GLU A 331 -0.57 8.52 13.18
CA GLU A 331 0.74 8.50 13.87
C GLU A 331 1.70 9.55 13.28
N ILE A 332 1.81 9.57 11.94
CA ILE A 332 2.68 10.52 11.22
C ILE A 332 2.28 11.97 11.51
N GLU A 333 0.97 12.26 11.42
CA GLU A 333 0.45 13.62 11.63
C GLU A 333 0.61 14.08 13.08
N MET A 334 0.44 13.18 14.03
CA MET A 334 0.61 13.47 15.47
C MET A 334 2.09 13.65 15.86
N GLY A 335 3.00 13.03 15.12
CA GLY A 335 4.43 13.00 15.45
C GLY A 335 4.75 12.19 16.72
N SER A 336 3.85 11.32 17.16
CA SER A 336 4.02 10.50 18.36
C SER A 336 3.59 9.05 18.10
N LYS A 337 4.34 8.09 18.63
CA LYS A 337 4.11 6.67 18.38
C LYS A 337 2.77 6.18 18.91
N LEU A 338 2.06 5.40 18.08
CA LEU A 338 0.84 4.68 18.44
C LEU A 338 1.09 3.17 18.51
N ASP A 339 0.35 2.50 19.39
CA ASP A 339 0.31 1.04 19.37
C ASP A 339 -0.71 0.57 18.32
N PHE A 340 -0.20 0.31 17.10
CA PHE A 340 -1.00 -0.18 15.97
C PHE A 340 -1.86 -1.38 16.31
N ASN A 341 -1.30 -2.29 17.12
CA ASN A 341 -2.01 -3.52 17.49
C ASN A 341 -3.16 -3.23 18.48
N HIS A 342 -2.97 -2.25 19.36
CA HIS A 342 -4.04 -1.81 20.28
C HIS A 342 -5.18 -1.13 19.48
N GLU A 343 -4.83 -0.21 18.57
CA GLU A 343 -5.84 0.50 17.77
C GLU A 343 -6.56 -0.45 16.81
N LEU A 344 -5.86 -1.41 16.20
CA LEU A 344 -6.50 -2.43 15.36
C LEU A 344 -7.48 -3.31 16.18
N LYS A 345 -7.15 -3.62 17.44
CA LYS A 345 -8.10 -4.32 18.34
C LYS A 345 -9.32 -3.46 18.66
N THR A 346 -9.14 -2.15 18.80
CA THR A 346 -10.25 -1.19 19.01
C THR A 346 -11.19 -1.21 17.79
N VAL A 347 -10.64 -1.12 16.57
CA VAL A 347 -11.40 -1.26 15.32
C VAL A 347 -12.12 -2.63 15.30
N GLY A 348 -11.41 -3.69 15.68
CA GLY A 348 -11.99 -5.05 15.73
C GLY A 348 -13.17 -5.12 16.69
N TRP A 349 -13.02 -4.63 17.92
CA TRP A 349 -14.12 -4.64 18.91
C TRP A 349 -15.29 -3.78 18.47
N SER A 350 -15.06 -2.62 17.83
CA SER A 350 -16.15 -1.79 17.33
C SER A 350 -16.97 -2.54 16.25
N ASN A 351 -16.28 -3.30 15.38
CA ASN A 351 -16.95 -4.13 14.35
C ASN A 351 -17.70 -5.33 14.95
N VAL A 352 -17.15 -5.95 16.01
CA VAL A 352 -17.88 -7.04 16.71
C VAL A 352 -19.18 -6.51 17.30
N VAL A 353 -19.13 -5.40 18.03
CA VAL A 353 -20.33 -4.83 18.68
C VAL A 353 -21.33 -4.35 17.62
N SER A 354 -20.85 -3.63 16.60
CA SER A 354 -21.71 -3.15 15.50
C SER A 354 -22.40 -4.31 14.78
N GLY A 355 -21.63 -5.33 14.36
CA GLY A 355 -22.18 -6.49 13.65
C GLY A 355 -23.22 -7.27 14.45
N LEU A 356 -23.01 -7.46 15.77
CA LEU A 356 -23.97 -8.11 16.67
C LEU A 356 -25.28 -7.32 16.81
N LEU A 357 -25.24 -6.01 16.56
CA LEU A 357 -26.42 -5.13 16.59
C LEU A 357 -27.00 -4.89 15.20
N GLY A 358 -26.60 -5.70 14.19
CA GLY A 358 -27.09 -5.60 12.82
C GLY A 358 -26.46 -4.46 12.03
N GLY A 359 -25.28 -3.99 12.47
CA GLY A 359 -24.62 -2.85 11.87
C GLY A 359 -23.53 -3.23 10.85
N TYR A 360 -22.80 -2.24 10.42
CA TYR A 360 -21.93 -2.22 9.24
C TYR A 360 -20.47 -2.09 9.64
N SER A 361 -19.56 -2.37 8.70
CA SER A 361 -18.11 -2.28 8.94
C SER A 361 -17.67 -0.82 9.15
N GLY A 362 -16.81 -0.61 10.15
CA GLY A 362 -16.31 0.71 10.49
C GLY A 362 -14.85 0.71 10.91
N SER A 363 -14.26 1.90 10.88
CA SER A 363 -12.87 2.15 11.24
C SER A 363 -12.68 3.61 11.65
N TYR A 364 -11.42 4.04 11.81
CA TYR A 364 -11.05 5.44 11.95
C TYR A 364 -11.46 6.23 10.71
N ILE A 365 -11.97 7.42 10.91
CA ILE A 365 -12.08 8.42 9.84
C ILE A 365 -10.90 9.38 10.01
N PHE A 366 -9.86 9.16 9.19
CA PHE A 366 -8.59 9.89 9.27
C PHE A 366 -8.79 11.41 9.28
N SER A 367 -9.50 11.94 8.27
CA SER A 367 -9.67 13.38 8.10
C SER A 367 -10.31 14.05 9.32
N GLN A 368 -11.35 13.44 9.88
CA GLN A 368 -12.07 13.95 11.05
C GLN A 368 -11.24 13.84 12.33
N THR A 369 -10.49 12.73 12.48
CA THR A 369 -9.60 12.50 13.63
C THR A 369 -8.44 13.52 13.62
N ILE A 370 -7.81 13.74 12.46
CA ILE A 370 -6.70 14.69 12.32
C ILE A 370 -7.16 16.14 12.48
N PHE A 371 -8.35 16.45 12.01
CA PHE A 371 -8.93 17.78 12.25
C PHE A 371 -8.96 18.10 13.75
N ARG A 372 -9.27 17.11 14.59
CA ARG A 372 -9.26 17.23 16.06
C ARG A 372 -7.86 17.44 16.61
N CYS A 373 -6.90 16.67 16.11
CA CYS A 373 -5.50 16.80 16.49
C CYS A 373 -4.98 18.22 16.22
N ARG A 374 -5.22 18.73 15.01
CA ARG A 374 -4.82 20.09 14.58
C ARG A 374 -5.51 21.18 15.40
N SER A 375 -6.75 20.96 15.82
CA SER A 375 -7.51 21.92 16.66
C SER A 375 -7.07 21.93 18.12
N LYS A 376 -6.10 21.07 18.50
CA LYS A 376 -5.61 20.90 19.88
C LYS A 376 -6.72 20.52 20.88
N THR A 377 -7.79 19.85 20.40
CA THR A 377 -8.93 19.41 21.20
C THR A 377 -8.67 17.98 21.69
N ASN A 378 -7.96 17.86 22.79
CA ASN A 378 -7.58 16.56 23.38
C ASN A 378 -8.63 16.15 24.43
N SER A 379 -9.85 15.77 23.98
CA SER A 379 -10.96 15.45 24.88
C SER A 379 -11.91 14.42 24.30
N ARG A 380 -12.28 13.43 25.11
CA ARG A 380 -13.30 12.43 24.78
C ARG A 380 -14.71 13.03 24.66
N VAL A 381 -14.93 14.26 25.14
CA VAL A 381 -16.21 14.99 25.03
C VAL A 381 -16.62 15.13 23.55
N VAL A 382 -15.67 15.31 22.64
CA VAL A 382 -15.94 15.39 21.19
C VAL A 382 -16.65 14.12 20.69
N GLY A 383 -16.06 12.96 20.99
CA GLY A 383 -16.63 11.66 20.61
C GLY A 383 -18.01 11.41 21.24
N ILE A 384 -18.19 11.83 22.50
CA ILE A 384 -19.50 11.75 23.18
C ILE A 384 -20.53 12.63 22.46
N CYS A 385 -20.15 13.85 22.07
CA CYS A 385 -21.08 14.77 21.34
C CYS A 385 -21.46 14.21 19.97
N VAL A 386 -20.52 13.64 19.24
CA VAL A 386 -20.79 12.99 17.94
C VAL A 386 -21.78 11.83 18.14
N ALA A 387 -21.49 10.93 19.08
CA ALA A 387 -22.35 9.79 19.40
C ALA A 387 -23.76 10.24 19.78
N LEU A 388 -23.88 11.26 20.66
CA LEU A 388 -25.20 11.79 21.06
C LEU A 388 -25.96 12.43 19.89
N SER A 389 -25.28 13.09 18.98
CA SER A 389 -25.89 13.69 17.78
C SER A 389 -26.45 12.59 16.86
N GLU A 390 -25.66 11.53 16.63
CA GLU A 390 -26.06 10.37 15.81
C GLU A 390 -27.28 9.66 16.45
N LEU A 391 -27.22 9.42 17.75
CA LEU A 391 -28.32 8.81 18.50
C LEU A 391 -29.60 9.67 18.43
N ALA A 392 -29.46 11.01 18.53
CA ALA A 392 -30.59 11.92 18.40
C ALA A 392 -31.28 11.80 17.03
N VAL A 393 -30.50 11.67 15.95
CA VAL A 393 -31.03 11.48 14.59
C VAL A 393 -31.74 10.13 14.46
N VAL A 394 -31.19 9.07 15.06
CA VAL A 394 -31.81 7.72 15.06
C VAL A 394 -33.17 7.73 15.76
N LEU A 395 -33.23 8.37 16.94
CA LEU A 395 -34.44 8.41 17.78
C LEU A 395 -35.50 9.39 17.25
N ALA A 396 -35.10 10.43 16.50
CA ALA A 396 -36.03 11.41 15.96
C ALA A 396 -37.01 10.74 14.99
N PRO A 397 -38.32 10.91 15.17
CA PRO A 397 -39.31 10.35 14.24
C PRO A 397 -39.44 11.25 12.99
N VAL A 398 -38.31 11.48 12.34
CA VAL A 398 -38.19 12.33 11.13
C VAL A 398 -37.24 11.62 10.14
N SER A 399 -37.64 11.57 8.88
CA SER A 399 -36.72 11.18 7.80
C SER A 399 -36.10 12.45 7.22
N VAL A 400 -34.79 12.58 7.39
CA VAL A 400 -34.03 13.73 6.88
C VAL A 400 -34.13 13.79 5.35
N MET A 401 -34.21 12.64 4.67
CA MET A 401 -34.35 12.53 3.21
C MET A 401 -35.64 13.17 2.67
N ASN A 402 -36.70 13.17 3.47
CA ASN A 402 -37.99 13.77 3.08
C ASN A 402 -37.93 15.28 2.92
N TYR A 403 -36.91 15.94 3.45
CA TYR A 403 -36.81 17.39 3.51
C TYR A 403 -35.61 17.97 2.76
N LEU A 404 -34.50 17.21 2.68
CA LEU A 404 -33.27 17.70 2.02
C LEU A 404 -33.28 17.36 0.52
N PRO A 405 -32.72 18.25 -0.33
CA PRO A 405 -32.65 17.96 -1.75
C PRO A 405 -31.64 16.84 -2.07
N ARG A 406 -31.96 16.00 -3.04
CA ARG A 406 -31.12 14.89 -3.51
C ARG A 406 -29.71 15.32 -3.86
N PHE A 407 -29.58 16.44 -4.58
CA PHE A 407 -28.26 16.95 -4.99
C PHE A 407 -27.37 17.36 -3.81
N PHE A 408 -27.93 17.62 -2.63
CA PHE A 408 -27.16 17.91 -1.41
C PHE A 408 -26.35 16.68 -0.96
N PHE A 409 -27.01 15.51 -0.93
CA PHE A 409 -26.33 14.25 -0.61
C PHE A 409 -25.31 13.89 -1.71
N ALA A 410 -25.72 14.06 -2.97
CA ALA A 410 -24.85 13.83 -4.12
C ALA A 410 -23.60 14.72 -4.07
N ALA A 411 -23.73 16.00 -3.72
CA ALA A 411 -22.60 16.93 -3.65
C ALA A 411 -21.56 16.50 -2.61
N THR A 412 -22.00 15.98 -1.44
CA THR A 412 -21.08 15.49 -0.42
C THR A 412 -20.32 14.25 -0.88
N VAL A 413 -21.01 13.33 -1.58
CA VAL A 413 -20.42 12.09 -2.12
C VAL A 413 -19.46 12.42 -3.29
N VAL A 414 -19.86 13.29 -4.21
CA VAL A 414 -19.04 13.76 -5.35
C VAL A 414 -17.78 14.47 -4.85
N PHE A 415 -17.88 15.28 -3.79
CA PHE A 415 -16.72 15.93 -3.17
C PHE A 415 -15.65 14.89 -2.79
N VAL A 416 -16.04 13.84 -2.06
CA VAL A 416 -15.11 12.78 -1.64
C VAL A 416 -14.60 12.00 -2.85
N ALA A 417 -15.48 11.68 -3.81
CA ALA A 417 -15.13 10.94 -5.03
C ALA A 417 -14.02 11.64 -5.83
N VAL A 418 -14.21 12.93 -6.11
CA VAL A 418 -13.28 13.74 -6.91
C VAL A 418 -11.96 13.94 -6.15
N ASP A 419 -12.03 14.15 -4.84
CA ASP A 419 -10.84 14.30 -3.99
C ASP A 419 -9.96 13.06 -4.05
N LEU A 420 -10.55 11.87 -3.84
CA LEU A 420 -9.83 10.59 -3.94
C LEU A 420 -9.23 10.37 -5.34
N MET A 421 -10.00 10.64 -6.40
CA MET A 421 -9.49 10.47 -7.77
C MET A 421 -8.33 11.42 -8.06
N ILE A 422 -8.42 12.68 -7.65
CA ILE A 422 -7.33 13.66 -7.84
C ILE A 422 -6.09 13.23 -7.04
N GLU A 423 -6.28 12.86 -5.78
CA GLU A 423 -5.16 12.46 -4.92
C GLU A 423 -4.40 11.27 -5.51
N TRP A 424 -5.10 10.22 -5.94
CA TRP A 424 -4.45 8.97 -6.35
C TRP A 424 -4.12 8.91 -7.84
N LEU A 425 -4.97 9.42 -8.75
CA LEU A 425 -4.70 9.36 -10.19
C LEU A 425 -3.87 10.55 -10.71
N VAL A 426 -3.95 11.72 -10.05
CA VAL A 426 -3.29 12.93 -10.57
C VAL A 426 -2.05 13.30 -9.75
N LEU A 427 -2.22 13.56 -8.44
CA LEU A 427 -1.14 14.06 -7.58
C LEU A 427 -0.05 13.01 -7.34
N THR A 428 -0.40 11.75 -7.37
CA THR A 428 0.52 10.62 -7.17
C THR A 428 1.53 10.48 -8.32
N TYR A 429 1.21 10.95 -9.53
CA TYR A 429 2.14 10.96 -10.67
C TYR A 429 3.50 11.60 -10.32
N TRP A 430 3.50 12.66 -9.55
CA TRP A 430 4.72 13.39 -9.16
C TRP A 430 5.46 12.77 -7.97
N LYS A 431 4.84 11.81 -7.29
CA LYS A 431 5.35 11.19 -6.05
C LYS A 431 5.90 9.77 -6.26
N MET A 432 5.64 9.17 -7.43
CA MET A 432 5.99 7.76 -7.70
C MET A 432 6.87 7.61 -8.94
N SER A 433 7.56 6.47 -9.04
CA SER A 433 8.25 6.09 -10.27
C SER A 433 7.22 5.81 -11.38
N LEU A 434 7.62 5.99 -12.64
CA LEU A 434 6.74 5.72 -13.79
C LEU A 434 6.24 4.27 -13.80
N ARG A 435 7.06 3.32 -13.32
CA ARG A 435 6.68 1.90 -13.24
C ARG A 435 5.62 1.66 -12.16
N ASP A 436 5.79 2.24 -10.98
CA ASP A 436 4.82 2.14 -9.89
C ASP A 436 3.50 2.80 -10.28
N TYR A 437 3.57 3.91 -10.98
CA TYR A 437 2.39 4.61 -11.51
C TYR A 437 1.66 3.74 -12.55
N ALA A 438 2.40 2.98 -13.37
CA ALA A 438 1.80 2.00 -14.30
C ALA A 438 1.12 0.86 -13.54
N VAL A 439 1.69 0.38 -12.42
CA VAL A 439 1.07 -0.63 -11.55
C VAL A 439 -0.25 -0.09 -10.97
N LEU A 440 -0.26 1.17 -10.50
CA LEU A 440 -1.45 1.84 -9.99
C LEU A 440 -2.57 1.86 -11.06
N TRP A 441 -2.26 2.32 -12.27
CA TRP A 441 -3.23 2.36 -13.37
C TRP A 441 -3.70 0.97 -13.79
N MET A 442 -2.81 -0.02 -13.84
CA MET A 442 -3.18 -1.41 -14.13
C MET A 442 -4.16 -1.95 -13.08
N THR A 443 -3.86 -1.73 -11.78
CA THR A 443 -4.75 -2.13 -10.68
C THR A 443 -6.11 -1.46 -10.83
N PHE A 444 -6.12 -0.14 -11.02
CA PHE A 444 -7.34 0.67 -11.20
C PHE A 444 -8.20 0.15 -12.36
N ILE A 445 -7.59 -0.10 -13.53
CA ILE A 445 -8.30 -0.56 -14.73
C ILE A 445 -8.87 -1.97 -14.48
N VAL A 446 -8.06 -2.90 -13.95
CA VAL A 446 -8.51 -4.28 -13.74
C VAL A 446 -9.65 -4.32 -12.70
N VAL A 447 -9.56 -3.53 -11.63
CA VAL A 447 -10.62 -3.45 -10.60
C VAL A 447 -11.93 -2.93 -11.24
N ASN A 448 -11.87 -1.90 -12.08
CA ASN A 448 -13.06 -1.30 -12.70
C ASN A 448 -13.73 -2.21 -13.74
N PHE A 449 -12.95 -2.97 -14.53
CA PHE A 449 -13.48 -3.67 -15.71
C PHE A 449 -13.59 -5.19 -15.54
N VAL A 450 -12.96 -5.77 -14.51
CA VAL A 450 -13.00 -7.23 -14.29
C VAL A 450 -13.67 -7.54 -12.95
N SER A 451 -12.99 -7.33 -11.86
CA SER A 451 -13.54 -7.48 -10.50
C SER A 451 -12.55 -6.93 -9.47
N LEU A 452 -13.08 -6.53 -8.32
CA LEU A 452 -12.30 -6.00 -7.21
C LEU A 452 -11.25 -7.02 -6.72
N ASP A 453 -11.68 -8.26 -6.47
CA ASP A 453 -10.81 -9.31 -5.91
C ASP A 453 -9.66 -9.64 -6.85
N LEU A 454 -9.98 -9.87 -8.13
CA LEU A 454 -8.99 -10.21 -9.15
C LEU A 454 -8.05 -9.03 -9.44
N GLY A 455 -8.57 -7.82 -9.46
CA GLY A 455 -7.79 -6.60 -9.68
C GLY A 455 -6.74 -6.39 -8.58
N MET A 456 -7.13 -6.59 -7.32
CA MET A 456 -6.18 -6.51 -6.19
C MET A 456 -5.12 -7.60 -6.28
N LEU A 457 -5.51 -8.84 -6.58
CA LEU A 457 -4.57 -9.96 -6.70
C LEU A 457 -3.55 -9.73 -7.82
N ILE A 458 -4.02 -9.31 -9.00
CA ILE A 458 -3.18 -8.99 -10.16
C ILE A 458 -2.25 -7.81 -9.83
N GLY A 459 -2.79 -6.76 -9.21
CA GLY A 459 -2.01 -5.59 -8.78
C GLY A 459 -0.86 -5.97 -7.87
N VAL A 460 -1.12 -6.76 -6.83
CA VAL A 460 -0.08 -7.26 -5.91
C VAL A 460 0.94 -8.11 -6.67
N GLY A 461 0.48 -9.02 -7.54
CA GLY A 461 1.36 -9.85 -8.36
C GLY A 461 2.32 -9.04 -9.24
N ILE A 462 1.79 -8.01 -9.92
CA ILE A 462 2.61 -7.11 -10.77
C ILE A 462 3.58 -6.28 -9.91
N ALA A 463 3.13 -5.79 -8.76
CA ALA A 463 3.97 -5.00 -7.86
C ALA A 463 5.14 -5.84 -7.30
N VAL A 464 4.88 -7.10 -6.92
CA VAL A 464 5.92 -8.02 -6.46
C VAL A 464 6.90 -8.32 -7.62
N LEU A 465 6.39 -8.56 -8.82
CA LEU A 465 7.23 -8.78 -10.01
C LEU A 465 8.12 -7.55 -10.30
N ASN A 466 7.54 -6.36 -10.24
CA ASN A 466 8.28 -5.10 -10.43
C ASN A 466 9.40 -4.94 -9.38
N PHE A 467 9.09 -5.23 -8.12
CA PHE A 467 10.08 -5.22 -7.04
C PHE A 467 11.21 -6.23 -7.32
N LEU A 468 10.88 -7.45 -7.76
CA LEU A 468 11.89 -8.48 -8.10
C LEU A 468 12.79 -8.02 -9.25
N LEU A 469 12.21 -7.42 -10.30
CA LEU A 469 12.96 -6.90 -11.45
C LEU A 469 13.91 -5.77 -11.05
N ASP A 470 13.49 -4.88 -10.17
CA ASP A 470 14.35 -3.80 -9.67
C ASP A 470 15.44 -4.36 -8.73
N TYR A 471 15.12 -5.34 -7.90
CA TYR A 471 16.08 -5.98 -7.00
C TYR A 471 17.20 -6.71 -7.79
N VAL A 472 16.85 -7.40 -8.90
CA VAL A 472 17.82 -8.07 -9.77
C VAL A 472 18.81 -7.09 -10.41
N ARG A 473 18.40 -5.83 -10.62
CA ARG A 473 19.25 -4.79 -11.23
C ARG A 473 20.23 -4.12 -10.25
N VAL A 474 20.04 -4.30 -8.95
CA VAL A 474 20.96 -3.74 -7.95
C VAL A 474 22.32 -4.45 -8.10
N PRO A 475 23.44 -3.72 -8.28
CA PRO A 475 24.75 -4.36 -8.41
C PRO A 475 25.15 -5.01 -7.10
N VAL A 476 25.27 -6.33 -7.14
CA VAL A 476 25.64 -7.16 -5.98
C VAL A 476 27.13 -7.44 -5.90
N VAL A 477 27.90 -7.10 -6.96
CA VAL A 477 29.34 -7.34 -7.08
C VAL A 477 30.03 -6.01 -7.39
N ASN A 478 31.00 -5.64 -6.56
CA ASN A 478 31.84 -4.45 -6.78
C ASN A 478 33.32 -4.89 -6.81
N ARG A 479 34.00 -4.63 -7.91
CA ARG A 479 35.46 -4.79 -7.96
C ARG A 479 36.12 -3.67 -7.17
N LYS A 480 37.04 -4.02 -6.28
CA LYS A 480 37.81 -3.07 -5.50
C LYS A 480 39.31 -3.39 -5.61
N GLU A 481 40.11 -2.40 -5.36
CA GLU A 481 41.56 -2.56 -5.24
C GLU A 481 41.89 -2.53 -3.75
N TYR A 482 42.44 -3.64 -3.26
CA TYR A 482 42.75 -3.80 -1.84
C TYR A 482 44.07 -4.53 -1.68
N PHE A 483 44.82 -4.18 -0.64
CA PHE A 483 46.04 -4.82 -0.22
C PHE A 483 45.91 -5.29 1.23
N SER A 484 46.67 -6.31 1.59
CA SER A 484 46.73 -6.72 2.99
C SER A 484 47.48 -5.70 3.85
N ASP A 485 47.12 -5.62 5.13
CA ASP A 485 47.81 -4.80 6.12
C ASP A 485 49.09 -5.49 6.67
N ALA A 486 49.48 -6.60 6.06
CA ALA A 486 50.67 -7.37 6.47
C ALA A 486 51.96 -6.51 6.36
N GLU A 487 52.83 -6.62 7.36
CA GLU A 487 54.14 -5.94 7.32
C GLU A 487 55.05 -6.58 6.26
N ARG A 488 55.45 -5.81 5.28
CA ARG A 488 56.28 -6.23 4.11
C ARG A 488 57.53 -5.40 4.02
N THR A 489 58.61 -6.01 3.53
CA THR A 489 59.83 -5.27 3.17
C THR A 489 59.54 -4.37 1.96
N VAL A 490 60.39 -3.37 1.76
CA VAL A 490 60.30 -2.44 0.63
C VAL A 490 60.32 -3.19 -0.72
N ALA A 491 61.18 -4.21 -0.83
CA ALA A 491 61.32 -5.03 -2.04
C ALA A 491 60.04 -5.85 -2.31
N GLU A 492 59.48 -6.48 -1.28
CA GLU A 492 58.23 -7.24 -1.39
C GLU A 492 57.05 -6.31 -1.79
N ARG A 493 56.96 -5.17 -1.15
CA ARG A 493 55.93 -4.17 -1.45
C ARG A 493 56.01 -3.68 -2.89
N SER A 494 57.21 -3.34 -3.36
CA SER A 494 57.45 -2.91 -4.76
C SER A 494 57.07 -4.02 -5.75
N PHE A 495 57.39 -5.27 -5.45
CA PHE A 495 57.03 -6.44 -6.29
C PHE A 495 55.49 -6.60 -6.34
N LEU A 496 54.82 -6.57 -5.18
CA LEU A 496 53.37 -6.75 -5.10
C LEU A 496 52.62 -5.60 -5.82
N GLU A 497 53.17 -4.37 -5.75
CA GLU A 497 52.61 -3.23 -6.47
C GLU A 497 52.72 -3.39 -7.99
N GLN A 498 53.82 -3.97 -8.50
CA GLN A 498 53.97 -4.33 -9.93
C GLN A 498 53.02 -5.46 -10.35
N LYS A 499 52.65 -6.35 -9.41
CA LYS A 499 51.74 -7.49 -9.65
C LYS A 499 50.29 -7.24 -9.18
N ARG A 500 49.94 -5.96 -8.92
CA ARG A 500 48.64 -5.55 -8.39
C ARG A 500 47.47 -6.12 -9.15
N ASP A 501 47.52 -6.08 -10.48
CA ASP A 501 46.44 -6.51 -11.35
C ASP A 501 46.23 -8.01 -11.37
N THR A 502 47.15 -8.82 -10.82
CA THR A 502 47.03 -10.29 -10.79
C THR A 502 46.10 -10.79 -9.69
N ILE A 503 45.72 -9.94 -8.70
CA ILE A 503 44.75 -10.26 -7.65
C ILE A 503 43.48 -9.46 -7.91
N ALA A 504 42.41 -10.11 -8.33
CA ALA A 504 41.10 -9.49 -8.55
C ALA A 504 40.24 -9.64 -7.28
N TYR A 505 39.95 -8.52 -6.61
CA TYR A 505 39.17 -8.49 -5.37
C TYR A 505 37.73 -8.04 -5.67
N PHE A 506 36.76 -8.86 -5.27
CA PHE A 506 35.33 -8.61 -5.46
C PHE A 506 34.59 -8.57 -4.12
N GLU A 507 34.05 -7.42 -3.77
CA GLU A 507 33.16 -7.27 -2.63
C GLU A 507 31.73 -7.60 -3.05
N LEU A 508 31.14 -8.61 -2.39
CA LEU A 508 29.76 -9.05 -2.62
C LEU A 508 28.84 -8.42 -1.56
N SER A 509 27.62 -8.05 -1.93
CA SER A 509 26.70 -7.40 -0.99
C SER A 509 25.24 -7.82 -1.17
N GLY A 510 24.46 -7.75 -0.09
CA GLY A 510 23.01 -7.99 -0.08
C GLY A 510 22.62 -9.44 0.04
N ILE A 511 21.57 -9.84 -0.69
CA ILE A 511 21.07 -11.22 -0.74
C ILE A 511 21.40 -11.81 -2.10
N LEU A 512 22.17 -12.90 -2.10
CA LEU A 512 22.57 -13.61 -3.33
C LEU A 512 21.53 -14.72 -3.59
N PHE A 513 20.83 -14.62 -4.71
CA PHE A 513 19.75 -15.53 -5.07
C PHE A 513 19.78 -15.83 -6.58
N PHE A 514 18.90 -16.70 -7.05
CA PHE A 514 18.88 -17.12 -8.46
C PHE A 514 18.87 -15.94 -9.43
N GLY A 515 18.16 -14.85 -9.12
CA GLY A 515 18.06 -13.66 -9.98
C GLY A 515 19.36 -12.87 -10.11
N SER A 516 20.23 -12.88 -9.08
CA SER A 516 21.55 -12.22 -9.13
C SER A 516 22.66 -13.08 -9.72
N SER A 517 22.41 -14.37 -9.92
CA SER A 517 23.44 -15.35 -10.35
C SER A 517 24.11 -14.99 -11.69
N VAL A 518 23.30 -14.59 -12.66
CA VAL A 518 23.80 -14.21 -14.02
C VAL A 518 24.66 -12.94 -13.92
N GLN A 519 24.23 -11.96 -13.13
CA GLN A 519 24.96 -10.71 -12.93
C GLN A 519 26.32 -10.99 -12.26
N ILE A 520 26.34 -11.82 -11.21
CA ILE A 520 27.58 -12.22 -10.50
C ILE A 520 28.55 -12.85 -11.49
N LEU A 521 28.09 -13.87 -12.22
CA LEU A 521 28.90 -14.60 -13.18
C LEU A 521 29.48 -13.67 -14.26
N ASN A 522 28.62 -12.91 -14.92
CA ASN A 522 29.02 -11.99 -16.01
C ASN A 522 29.99 -10.89 -15.52
N THR A 523 29.72 -10.30 -14.35
CA THR A 523 30.58 -9.21 -13.82
C THR A 523 31.98 -9.72 -13.49
N ILE A 524 32.07 -10.89 -12.84
CA ILE A 524 33.38 -11.46 -12.46
C ILE A 524 34.12 -11.96 -13.71
N GLN A 525 33.44 -12.67 -14.62
CA GLN A 525 34.09 -13.18 -15.85
C GLN A 525 34.64 -12.04 -16.72
N LYS A 526 33.90 -10.94 -16.86
CA LYS A 526 34.35 -9.75 -17.61
C LYS A 526 35.53 -9.01 -16.94
N SER A 527 35.68 -9.15 -15.63
CA SER A 527 36.71 -8.44 -14.86
C SER A 527 37.98 -9.27 -14.65
N VAL A 528 37.98 -10.53 -15.07
CA VAL A 528 39.12 -11.44 -14.91
C VAL A 528 39.86 -11.54 -16.26
N TYR A 529 41.15 -11.19 -16.26
CA TYR A 529 41.98 -11.24 -17.47
C TYR A 529 42.61 -12.64 -17.62
N VAL A 530 42.22 -13.35 -18.67
CA VAL A 530 42.75 -14.68 -19.00
C VAL A 530 43.70 -14.55 -20.19
N GLN A 531 44.96 -15.02 -20.03
CA GLN A 531 45.91 -15.04 -21.14
C GLN A 531 45.52 -16.21 -22.09
N SER A 532 45.16 -15.90 -23.32
CA SER A 532 44.88 -16.96 -24.30
C SER A 532 46.19 -17.76 -24.57
N LYS A 533 46.15 -19.05 -24.40
CA LYS A 533 47.23 -19.92 -24.83
C LYS A 533 47.21 -19.95 -26.36
N ILE A 534 47.99 -19.11 -26.98
CA ILE A 534 48.34 -19.27 -28.41
C ILE A 534 49.17 -20.53 -28.46
N ASP A 535 48.64 -21.61 -29.01
CA ASP A 535 49.37 -22.83 -29.28
C ASP A 535 50.62 -22.48 -30.10
N GLN A 536 51.78 -22.54 -29.48
CA GLN A 536 53.06 -22.64 -30.18
C GLN A 536 53.15 -24.08 -30.73
N GLY A 537 52.32 -24.38 -31.69
CA GLY A 537 52.33 -25.62 -32.46
C GLY A 537 52.85 -25.35 -33.84
N ASP A 538 54.01 -25.88 -34.08
CA ASP A 538 54.76 -26.11 -35.28
C ASP A 538 54.04 -25.86 -36.61
N GLY A 539 54.72 -25.15 -37.51
CA GLY A 539 54.23 -24.87 -38.86
C GLY A 539 54.15 -26.08 -39.73
N GLY A 540 53.05 -26.28 -40.40
CA GLY A 540 52.95 -27.26 -41.46
C GLY A 540 51.55 -27.67 -41.90
N ARG A 541 51.12 -27.13 -42.99
CA ARG A 541 50.24 -27.73 -44.03
C ARG A 541 48.74 -27.82 -43.80
N PHE A 542 48.03 -27.03 -44.58
CA PHE A 542 46.64 -27.22 -44.98
C PHE A 542 46.42 -28.64 -45.57
N ALA A 543 45.35 -29.28 -45.12
CA ALA A 543 44.71 -30.33 -45.91
C ALA A 543 43.21 -30.31 -45.63
N GLU A 544 42.47 -30.03 -46.69
CA GLU A 544 41.02 -30.25 -46.78
C GLU A 544 40.70 -31.73 -46.68
N THR A 545 39.50 -31.98 -46.26
CA THR A 545 38.58 -33.08 -46.53
C THR A 545 38.16 -33.93 -45.37
N GLY A 546 36.84 -34.13 -45.31
CA GLY A 546 36.26 -35.35 -44.82
C GLY A 546 35.03 -35.21 -43.91
N GLU A 547 33.86 -35.35 -44.53
CA GLU A 547 32.59 -35.65 -43.83
C GLU A 547 32.69 -36.90 -42.97
N GLY A 548 32.08 -36.87 -41.80
CA GLY A 548 31.94 -38.12 -41.07
C GLY A 548 31.25 -38.00 -39.72
N GLN A 549 29.96 -38.33 -39.71
CA GLN A 549 29.16 -39.02 -38.65
C GLN A 549 29.24 -38.57 -37.21
N MET A 550 28.07 -38.12 -36.75
CA MET A 550 27.69 -38.02 -35.31
C MET A 550 27.50 -39.42 -34.69
N PRO A 551 27.80 -39.60 -33.42
CA PRO A 551 27.04 -40.49 -32.55
C PRO A 551 26.33 -39.74 -31.46
N GLY A 552 25.12 -40.20 -31.14
CA GLY A 552 24.15 -39.54 -30.34
C GLY A 552 24.30 -39.61 -28.84
N ASN A 553 23.47 -38.83 -28.20
CA ASN A 553 23.08 -38.77 -26.79
C ASN A 553 24.10 -38.25 -25.79
N SER A 554 23.96 -37.00 -25.45
CA SER A 554 24.19 -36.48 -24.10
C SER A 554 23.48 -35.14 -23.96
N ASP A 555 22.97 -34.89 -22.77
CA ASP A 555 22.08 -33.79 -22.36
C ASP A 555 22.43 -32.39 -22.90
N PRO A 556 21.43 -31.52 -23.16
CA PRO A 556 21.66 -30.15 -23.61
C PRO A 556 22.16 -29.30 -22.46
N MET A 557 23.41 -29.41 -22.14
CA MET A 557 24.11 -28.45 -21.29
C MET A 557 24.66 -27.35 -22.19
N PHE A 558 24.33 -26.13 -21.89
CA PHE A 558 24.74 -24.88 -22.54
C PHE A 558 26.06 -24.95 -23.28
N THR A 559 26.03 -24.80 -24.59
CA THR A 559 27.24 -24.78 -25.44
C THR A 559 28.10 -23.54 -25.09
N LEU A 560 29.33 -23.80 -24.77
CA LEU A 560 30.40 -22.84 -24.45
C LEU A 560 30.84 -21.98 -25.66
N GLU A 561 30.17 -22.08 -26.81
CA GLU A 561 30.57 -21.39 -28.03
C GLU A 561 30.31 -19.86 -28.05
N ALA A 562 29.41 -19.37 -27.18
CA ALA A 562 29.15 -17.94 -27.08
C ALA A 562 30.29 -17.12 -26.43
N ASN A 563 31.23 -17.78 -25.77
CA ASN A 563 32.30 -17.09 -25.03
C ASN A 563 33.57 -16.86 -25.86
N GLN A 564 33.76 -17.51 -26.99
CA GLN A 564 34.95 -17.28 -27.83
C GLN A 564 34.88 -15.97 -28.63
N GLU A 565 33.69 -15.53 -29.05
CA GLU A 565 33.53 -14.25 -29.72
C GLU A 565 33.73 -13.04 -28.79
N PHE A 566 33.46 -13.22 -27.46
CA PHE A 566 33.54 -12.13 -26.51
C PHE A 566 34.98 -11.82 -26.08
N CYS A 567 35.86 -12.82 -26.10
CA CYS A 567 37.27 -12.67 -25.69
C CYS A 567 38.10 -11.95 -26.80
N THR A 568 37.71 -12.10 -28.05
CA THR A 568 38.37 -11.45 -29.19
C THR A 568 38.08 -9.92 -29.27
N GLN A 569 36.95 -9.48 -28.76
CA GLN A 569 36.61 -8.03 -28.74
C GLN A 569 37.44 -7.21 -27.73
N CYS A 570 38.05 -7.86 -26.72
CA CYS A 570 38.93 -7.17 -25.77
C CYS A 570 40.35 -6.94 -26.29
N LEU A 571 40.69 -7.57 -27.41
CA LEU A 571 42.02 -7.41 -28.05
C LEU A 571 42.07 -6.32 -29.11
N ASP A 572 40.93 -5.84 -29.58
CA ASP A 572 40.89 -4.70 -30.50
C ASP A 572 40.90 -3.37 -29.71
N GLY A 573 42.04 -2.84 -29.56
CA GLY A 573 42.55 -1.63 -28.94
C GLY A 573 41.69 -0.36 -28.77
N SER A 574 40.48 -0.46 -28.20
CA SER A 574 39.66 0.74 -27.96
C SER A 574 39.40 1.08 -26.49
N SER A 575 39.95 0.31 -25.51
CA SER A 575 39.99 0.73 -24.13
C SER A 575 41.45 0.72 -23.65
N GLY A 576 42.00 1.94 -23.44
CA GLY A 576 43.40 2.19 -23.32
C GLY A 576 44.14 1.69 -22.07
N GLN A 577 44.27 0.37 -21.89
CA GLN A 577 45.30 -0.17 -20.96
C GLN A 577 46.10 -1.27 -21.65
N PRO A 578 47.26 -0.92 -22.21
CA PRO A 578 48.06 -1.88 -23.00
C PRO A 578 48.87 -2.90 -22.22
N ASN A 579 48.80 -2.98 -20.89
CA ASN A 579 49.65 -3.84 -20.08
C ASN A 579 48.95 -4.55 -18.90
N ALA A 580 47.69 -4.98 -19.07
CA ALA A 580 47.02 -5.74 -18.01
C ALA A 580 47.66 -7.15 -17.86
N LEU A 581 48.14 -7.47 -16.65
CA LEU A 581 48.69 -8.75 -16.32
C LEU A 581 47.54 -9.78 -16.16
N PRO A 582 47.80 -11.05 -16.50
CA PRO A 582 46.79 -12.12 -16.31
C PRO A 582 46.44 -12.27 -14.82
N THR A 583 45.17 -12.54 -14.52
CA THR A 583 44.71 -12.74 -13.14
C THR A 583 45.14 -14.09 -12.63
N ASP A 584 45.85 -14.12 -11.49
CA ASP A 584 46.27 -15.34 -10.78
C ASP A 584 45.30 -15.74 -9.66
N PHE A 585 44.73 -14.73 -8.99
CA PHE A 585 43.86 -14.94 -7.82
C PHE A 585 42.56 -14.11 -7.93
N VAL A 586 41.47 -14.75 -7.49
CA VAL A 586 40.17 -14.08 -7.32
C VAL A 586 39.79 -14.17 -5.85
N VAL A 587 39.67 -13.05 -5.19
CA VAL A 587 39.23 -12.95 -3.79
C VAL A 587 37.75 -12.51 -3.76
N MET A 588 36.90 -13.31 -3.15
CA MET A 588 35.47 -13.03 -3.00
C MET A 588 35.15 -12.70 -1.54
N ASP A 589 34.85 -11.45 -1.27
CA ASP A 589 34.52 -10.95 0.05
C ASP A 589 33.03 -11.02 0.31
N PHE A 590 32.60 -11.86 1.27
CA PHE A 590 31.21 -12.06 1.69
C PHE A 590 30.85 -11.25 2.94
N SER A 591 31.68 -10.32 3.41
CA SER A 591 31.46 -9.56 4.65
C SER A 591 30.11 -8.81 4.66
N ARG A 592 29.62 -8.42 3.49
CA ARG A 592 28.35 -7.67 3.31
C ARG A 592 27.21 -8.54 2.77
N VAL A 593 27.39 -9.86 2.73
CA VAL A 593 26.35 -10.79 2.24
C VAL A 593 25.50 -11.26 3.42
N ALA A 594 24.22 -10.90 3.40
CA ALA A 594 23.27 -11.26 4.46
C ALA A 594 22.76 -12.71 4.32
N ARG A 595 22.53 -13.16 3.08
CA ARG A 595 22.00 -14.51 2.78
C ARG A 595 22.42 -14.96 1.39
N MET A 596 22.45 -16.29 1.19
CA MET A 596 22.67 -16.89 -0.13
C MET A 596 21.75 -18.11 -0.29
N ASP A 597 21.17 -18.30 -1.47
CA ASP A 597 20.38 -19.50 -1.77
C ASP A 597 21.23 -20.59 -2.46
N VAL A 598 20.71 -21.81 -2.50
CA VAL A 598 21.39 -22.97 -3.11
C VAL A 598 21.59 -22.74 -4.62
N THR A 599 20.63 -22.09 -5.26
CA THR A 599 20.70 -21.82 -6.71
C THR A 599 21.86 -20.88 -7.03
N ALA A 600 22.05 -19.81 -6.25
CA ALA A 600 23.19 -18.91 -6.42
C ALA A 600 24.53 -19.64 -6.21
N ALA A 601 24.60 -20.50 -5.18
CA ALA A 601 25.82 -21.29 -4.93
C ALA A 601 26.19 -22.14 -6.14
N ARG A 602 25.21 -22.82 -6.76
CA ARG A 602 25.48 -23.76 -7.88
C ARG A 602 25.56 -23.02 -9.23
N SER A 603 24.65 -22.13 -9.54
CA SER A 603 24.57 -21.49 -10.86
C SER A 603 25.54 -20.33 -11.05
N ALA A 604 26.05 -19.71 -9.96
CA ALA A 604 27.07 -18.67 -10.07
C ALA A 604 28.42 -19.17 -9.59
N PHE A 605 28.54 -19.50 -8.31
CA PHE A 605 29.86 -19.75 -7.70
C PHE A 605 30.50 -21.08 -8.11
N LEU A 606 29.75 -22.16 -8.27
CA LEU A 606 30.29 -23.42 -8.77
C LEU A 606 30.77 -23.31 -10.23
N ILE A 607 29.99 -22.63 -11.07
CA ILE A 607 30.37 -22.37 -12.48
C ILE A 607 31.63 -21.47 -12.51
N LEU A 608 31.69 -20.49 -11.72
CA LEU A 608 32.86 -19.61 -11.61
C LEU A 608 34.11 -20.37 -11.11
N UNK A 609 33.92 -21.19 -10.16
CA UNK A 609 34.83 -21.88 -9.70
C UNK A 609 35.40 -22.66 -10.66
N LYS A 610 34.63 -23.42 -11.47
CA LYS A 610 35.14 -24.25 -12.55
C LYS A 610 35.85 -23.43 -13.63
N TYR A 611 35.27 -22.33 -14.02
CA TYR A 611 35.86 -21.42 -15.01
C TYR A 611 37.24 -20.91 -14.57
N CYS A 612 37.39 -20.47 -13.34
CA CYS A 612 38.67 -19.96 -12.83
C CYS A 612 39.72 -21.10 -12.79
N THR A 613 39.34 -22.27 -12.28
CA THR A 613 40.25 -23.42 -12.16
C THR A 613 40.73 -23.87 -13.55
N SER A 614 39.86 -23.92 -14.56
CA SER A 614 40.25 -24.32 -15.93
C SER A 614 41.26 -23.35 -16.55
N ASN A 615 41.27 -22.09 -16.09
CA ASN A 615 42.19 -21.04 -16.54
C ASN A 615 43.39 -20.85 -15.59
N GLY A 616 43.58 -21.75 -14.62
CA GLY A 616 44.71 -21.70 -13.69
C GLY A 616 44.59 -20.61 -12.62
N ILE A 617 43.40 -20.05 -12.42
CA ILE A 617 43.11 -18.97 -11.46
C ILE A 617 42.65 -19.59 -10.14
N THR A 618 43.26 -19.19 -9.03
CA THR A 618 42.88 -19.66 -7.69
C THR A 618 41.79 -18.74 -7.10
N VAL A 619 40.65 -19.33 -6.70
CA VAL A 619 39.55 -18.60 -6.06
C VAL A 619 39.62 -18.80 -4.55
N VAL A 620 39.52 -17.71 -3.79
CA VAL A 620 39.44 -17.73 -2.32
C VAL A 620 38.23 -16.93 -1.83
N TYR A 621 37.68 -17.37 -0.71
CA TYR A 621 36.42 -16.85 -0.14
C TYR A 621 36.73 -16.30 1.24
N ALA A 622 36.27 -15.07 1.51
CA ALA A 622 36.57 -14.34 2.74
C ALA A 622 35.31 -13.90 3.48
N ALA A 623 35.36 -13.94 4.80
CA ALA A 623 34.38 -13.36 5.72
C ALA A 623 32.93 -13.84 5.50
N ALA A 624 32.73 -15.04 5.02
CA ALA A 624 31.39 -15.60 4.81
C ALA A 624 30.79 -16.08 6.15
N LEU A 625 29.50 -15.79 6.33
CA LEU A 625 28.74 -16.24 7.51
C LEU A 625 28.76 -17.78 7.60
N PRO A 626 28.69 -18.39 8.81
CA PRO A 626 28.75 -19.86 8.96
C PRO A 626 27.74 -20.63 8.12
N LYS A 627 26.54 -20.07 7.91
CA LYS A 627 25.50 -20.67 7.04
C LYS A 627 25.91 -20.66 5.56
N ILE A 628 26.59 -19.60 5.12
CA ILE A 628 27.10 -19.45 3.74
C ILE A 628 28.30 -20.40 3.54
N ASN A 629 29.24 -20.46 4.50
CA ASN A 629 30.38 -21.40 4.46
C ASN A 629 29.90 -22.84 4.30
N LYS A 630 28.92 -23.23 5.13
CA LYS A 630 28.31 -24.57 5.04
C LYS A 630 27.72 -24.82 3.64
N LEU A 631 27.06 -23.81 3.06
CA LEU A 631 26.45 -23.93 1.73
C LEU A 631 27.51 -24.07 0.62
N LEU A 632 28.62 -23.31 0.70
CA LEU A 632 29.72 -23.36 -0.26
C LEU A 632 30.39 -24.73 -0.22
N LEU A 633 30.65 -25.28 0.99
CA LEU A 633 31.25 -26.60 1.18
C LEU A 633 30.33 -27.74 0.67
N GLN A 634 29.03 -27.68 1.03
CA GLN A 634 28.06 -28.72 0.64
C GLN A 634 27.83 -28.81 -0.88
N ASN A 635 28.05 -27.69 -1.59
CA ASN A 635 27.85 -27.62 -3.05
C ASN A 635 29.19 -27.69 -3.82
N GLU A 636 30.28 -28.11 -3.17
CA GLU A 636 31.60 -28.27 -3.79
C GLU A 636 32.13 -26.99 -4.45
N VAL A 637 31.73 -25.83 -3.94
CA VAL A 637 32.17 -24.51 -4.43
C VAL A 637 33.54 -24.14 -3.83
N ALA A 638 33.78 -24.53 -2.59
CA ALA A 638 35.01 -24.23 -1.87
C ALA A 638 35.49 -25.41 -1.03
N ASP A 639 36.80 -25.48 -0.84
CA ASP A 639 37.46 -26.36 0.13
C ASP A 639 37.75 -25.59 1.42
N GLU A 640 37.87 -26.25 2.56
CA GLU A 640 38.13 -25.60 3.85
C GLU A 640 39.41 -24.73 3.82
N GLU A 641 40.41 -25.13 3.04
CA GLU A 641 41.69 -24.39 2.89
C GLU A 641 41.52 -23.04 2.17
N ARG A 642 40.42 -22.84 1.45
CA ARG A 642 40.15 -21.64 0.66
C ARG A 642 39.11 -20.71 1.31
N LEU A 643 38.71 -21.04 2.55
CA LEU A 643 37.75 -20.23 3.33
C LEU A 643 38.52 -19.45 4.42
N PHE A 644 38.46 -18.12 4.36
CA PHE A 644 39.16 -17.24 5.27
C PHE A 644 38.18 -16.47 6.16
N THR A 645 38.59 -16.25 7.41
CA THR A 645 37.73 -15.54 8.39
C THR A 645 37.64 -14.04 8.14
N SER A 646 38.64 -13.47 7.46
CA SER A 646 38.65 -12.03 7.16
C SER A 646 39.19 -11.78 5.73
N PRO A 647 38.82 -10.65 5.10
CA PRO A 647 39.36 -10.28 3.79
C PRO A 647 40.89 -10.10 3.81
N GLU A 648 41.41 -9.57 4.91
CA GLU A 648 42.87 -9.35 5.11
C GLU A 648 43.62 -10.67 5.05
N SER A 649 43.15 -11.71 5.75
CA SER A 649 43.80 -13.05 5.75
C SER A 649 43.75 -13.74 4.36
N ALA A 650 42.68 -13.50 3.59
CA ALA A 650 42.58 -14.01 2.22
C ALA A 650 43.57 -13.30 1.29
N LEU A 651 43.70 -11.99 1.41
CA LEU A 651 44.66 -11.18 0.62
C LEU A 651 46.10 -11.54 0.99
N GLU A 652 46.38 -11.65 2.29
CA GLU A 652 47.72 -12.05 2.77
C GLU A 652 48.12 -13.42 2.19
N PHE A 653 47.18 -14.38 2.16
CA PHE A 653 47.39 -15.67 1.55
C PHE A 653 47.78 -15.53 0.06
N CYS A 654 47.02 -14.75 -0.72
CA CYS A 654 47.29 -14.55 -2.15
C CYS A 654 48.64 -13.86 -2.38
N GLU A 655 48.97 -12.82 -1.61
CA GLU A 655 50.24 -12.13 -1.67
C GLU A 655 51.41 -13.05 -1.33
N ASN A 656 51.27 -13.86 -0.27
CA ASN A 656 52.30 -14.84 0.14
C ASN A 656 52.56 -15.86 -0.95
N GLN A 657 51.54 -16.33 -1.65
CA GLN A 657 51.64 -17.26 -2.77
C GLN A 657 52.44 -16.60 -3.94
N LEU A 658 52.15 -15.34 -4.25
CA LEU A 658 52.89 -14.58 -5.29
C LEU A 658 54.39 -14.43 -4.92
N LEU A 659 54.68 -14.06 -3.68
CA LEU A 659 56.04 -13.90 -3.18
C LEU A 659 56.78 -15.22 -3.19
N THR A 660 56.14 -16.34 -2.81
CA THR A 660 56.74 -17.66 -2.84
C THR A 660 57.07 -18.09 -4.28
N ARG A 661 56.19 -17.86 -5.24
CA ARG A 661 56.43 -18.12 -6.66
C ARG A 661 57.62 -17.31 -7.20
N ALA A 662 57.87 -16.13 -6.65
CA ALA A 662 58.98 -15.27 -7.03
C ALA A 662 60.28 -15.51 -6.23
N ASN A 663 60.32 -16.59 -5.42
CA ASN A 663 61.46 -17.01 -4.57
C ASN A 663 61.85 -15.97 -3.48
N PHE A 664 60.89 -15.14 -3.02
CA PHE A 664 61.11 -14.32 -1.83
C PHE A 664 61.01 -15.20 -0.57
N ALA A 665 62.02 -15.09 0.33
CA ALA A 665 61.95 -15.80 1.61
C ALA A 665 60.91 -15.11 2.54
N ILE A 666 59.80 -15.77 2.75
CA ILE A 666 58.72 -15.24 3.59
C ILE A 666 59.11 -15.43 5.08
N LYS A 667 59.22 -14.33 5.82
CA LYS A 667 59.27 -14.37 7.29
C LYS A 667 57.89 -14.79 7.80
N SER A 668 57.79 -15.97 8.31
CA SER A 668 56.54 -16.50 8.91
C SER A 668 56.10 -15.56 10.08
N SER A 669 54.96 -14.94 9.96
CA SER A 669 54.32 -14.22 11.05
C SER A 669 53.68 -15.15 12.07
N ALA A 670 54.41 -16.18 12.49
CA ALA A 670 53.89 -17.23 13.38
C ALA A 670 53.80 -16.79 14.86
N SER A 671 53.85 -15.48 15.15
CA SER A 671 53.82 -15.01 16.54
C SER A 671 52.47 -14.50 17.05
N CYS A 672 51.45 -14.41 16.17
CA CYS A 672 50.17 -13.80 16.59
C CYS A 672 48.99 -14.77 16.74
N ARG A 673 49.26 -16.12 16.80
CA ARG A 673 48.20 -17.11 17.03
C ARG A 673 48.28 -17.79 18.39
N ARG A 674 48.59 -17.03 19.44
CA ARG A 674 48.40 -17.52 20.81
C ARG A 674 47.99 -16.34 21.69
N GLU A 675 46.74 -15.97 21.58
CA GLU A 675 45.99 -15.24 22.61
C GLU A 675 44.67 -14.73 21.98
N ALA A 676 43.65 -15.61 21.89
CA ALA A 676 42.24 -15.28 21.89
C ALA A 676 41.44 -16.56 22.14
#